data_d89f7f20a31f58ed80fcff743c9cea05
#
_entry.id   d89f7f20a31f58ed80fcff743c9cea05
#
_cell.length_a   1.000
_cell.length_b   1.000
_cell.length_c   1.000
_cell.angle_alpha   90.00
_cell.angle_beta   90.00
_cell.angle_gamma   90.00
#
_symmetry.space_group_name_H-M   'P 1'
#
loop_
_entity.id
_entity.type
_entity.pdbx_description
1 polymer ?
#
loop_
_entity_poly.entity_id
_entity_poly.type
_entity_poly.pdbx_seq_one_letter_code
_entity_poly.pdbx_strand_id
1 'polypeptide(L)'
;MLSQKKQDLTITIIDKTTHKVLPNAHVSIGRKHAYTNLNGNAIFHQIFNQISEEISEEKSPKKLLKITHVGYVNYQKIVDFSKKHTILLIALTQDNAILNEVTITQKPVKNFIKYSGNKQKINTEFLAQNRDNSLMQTLQNIPGVSAITIGSGQSKPTIRGLGFNRVVVVENGIKHEAQQWGADHGLEIDQYNVESIEITKGAASLMYGSDAIAGVINIKNNTLPNVNSLAGEVNITHKNNNNLYGISFGVKQRYKHWYYKTRITHQQYGDYKVPVRKITYDNYIFDLHQNNLRNTAGKNHNIGFSLGYTDDALSSTTYISNVHAKNGFFANAHGLEVRTSKIDYDKSSNDIDLPLHKVNHFKINNNTRFSLKNNTLDIEIGFQKNDREEHSEPIAHGYMSKPTSTMERRFTKNTYNFNIKNENYYFDNYKIVTGINLDYQHNKIAGWGFLIPEYTRFTVGAFVYNQLKINKNIHIDAGIRYDYGNLKTQAYYESFVSPVNKNGIISMQKLQRSTKNNLHFDNFSASAGISYSLKNTLYKINIGKSFRIPLANELASNGVNYHMYRYEQGKIDLKPESSYQIDAEFKADFSEFNNFKKASVQLTPFANYFDNYIYLTPTSGYYETLQKYKYTQNKVFRYGGEITLEYTPIKKIAFTASLEYVKSRQLNGEKKNFSLPFSPPLTGVFSFEYTFNDWVFFEKTKFFSNLRSTVNQHDIVPPEKPTNGATVINAGLHTNISVFSKKNPMKIQGKLNNIFNKTVFNHTSFYRLIEVPEPNRNFSISIIQTF
;
A
#
# COMPACT_ATOMS: atom_id res chain seq x y z
N MET A 1 50.86 -57.71 -8.48
CA MET A 1 50.25 -56.36 -8.40
C MET A 1 49.03 -56.35 -9.28
N LEU A 2 47.83 -56.57 -8.75
CA LEU A 2 46.55 -56.47 -9.47
C LEU A 2 46.20 -55.04 -9.61
N SER A 3 46.17 -54.47 -10.87
CA SER A 3 45.71 -53.14 -11.21
C SER A 3 44.28 -52.98 -10.74
N GLN A 4 44.07 -52.23 -9.66
CA GLN A 4 42.73 -51.78 -9.29
C GLN A 4 42.20 -50.87 -10.38
N LYS A 5 41.18 -51.31 -11.16
CA LYS A 5 40.48 -50.51 -12.14
C LYS A 5 39.88 -49.28 -11.42
N LYS A 6 40.32 -48.07 -11.85
CA LYS A 6 39.74 -46.78 -11.41
C LYS A 6 38.30 -46.76 -11.87
N GLN A 7 37.33 -46.72 -10.93
CA GLN A 7 35.91 -46.66 -11.24
C GLN A 7 35.33 -45.27 -10.93
N ASP A 8 34.66 -44.70 -11.91
CA ASP A 8 33.93 -43.42 -11.82
C ASP A 8 32.48 -43.70 -11.48
N LEU A 9 31.84 -42.75 -10.79
CA LEU A 9 30.41 -42.74 -10.54
C LEU A 9 29.72 -41.74 -11.46
N THR A 10 28.79 -42.22 -12.25
CA THR A 10 27.95 -41.36 -13.09
C THR A 10 26.55 -41.29 -12.51
N ILE A 11 26.06 -40.08 -12.26
CA ILE A 11 24.68 -39.80 -11.79
C ILE A 11 23.94 -39.11 -12.93
N THR A 12 22.93 -39.81 -13.48
CA THR A 12 22.08 -39.27 -14.52
C THR A 12 20.81 -38.68 -13.89
N ILE A 13 20.52 -37.43 -14.20
CA ILE A 13 19.36 -36.71 -13.68
C ILE A 13 18.34 -36.51 -14.79
N ILE A 14 17.10 -36.93 -14.53
CA ILE A 14 15.96 -36.79 -15.49
C ILE A 14 14.78 -36.13 -14.80
N ASP A 15 13.90 -35.55 -15.61
CA ASP A 15 12.56 -35.10 -15.19
C ASP A 15 11.66 -36.34 -14.96
N LYS A 16 10.99 -36.41 -13.82
CA LYS A 16 10.15 -37.55 -13.43
C LYS A 16 8.94 -37.74 -14.34
N THR A 17 8.41 -36.65 -14.94
CA THR A 17 7.18 -36.64 -15.73
C THR A 17 7.48 -36.79 -17.23
N THR A 18 8.48 -36.07 -17.73
CA THR A 18 8.79 -36.03 -19.17
C THR A 18 9.90 -36.99 -19.57
N HIS A 19 10.61 -37.58 -18.60
CA HIS A 19 11.82 -38.43 -18.76
C HIS A 19 12.96 -37.76 -19.53
N LYS A 20 12.89 -36.45 -19.76
CA LYS A 20 13.98 -35.70 -20.40
C LYS A 20 15.15 -35.51 -19.42
N VAL A 21 16.37 -35.57 -19.93
CA VAL A 21 17.57 -35.31 -19.15
C VAL A 21 17.61 -33.85 -18.68
N LEU A 22 18.18 -33.62 -17.49
CA LEU A 22 18.29 -32.30 -16.89
C LEU A 22 19.78 -31.85 -16.85
N PRO A 23 20.22 -31.01 -17.78
CA PRO A 23 21.54 -30.41 -17.77
C PRO A 23 21.65 -29.32 -16.69
N ASN A 24 22.87 -29.06 -16.23
CA ASN A 24 23.17 -28.06 -15.19
C ASN A 24 22.52 -28.32 -13.81
N ALA A 25 22.10 -29.54 -13.51
CA ALA A 25 21.70 -29.90 -12.16
C ALA A 25 22.96 -30.00 -11.28
N HIS A 26 22.91 -29.35 -10.11
CA HIS A 26 24.01 -29.43 -9.14
C HIS A 26 23.86 -30.69 -8.28
N VAL A 27 24.87 -31.51 -8.29
CA VAL A 27 24.95 -32.79 -7.53
C VAL A 27 26.06 -32.68 -6.50
N SER A 28 25.76 -32.99 -5.24
CA SER A 28 26.78 -33.04 -4.18
C SER A 28 26.74 -34.34 -3.41
N ILE A 29 27.90 -34.90 -3.08
CA ILE A 29 28.12 -36.10 -2.25
C ILE A 29 29.14 -35.73 -1.18
N GLY A 30 28.69 -35.60 0.06
CA GLY A 30 29.53 -35.07 1.11
C GLY A 30 30.08 -33.69 0.76
N ARG A 31 31.40 -33.55 0.66
CA ARG A 31 32.09 -32.32 0.29
C ARG A 31 32.33 -32.14 -1.22
N LYS A 32 32.00 -33.15 -2.04
CA LYS A 32 32.23 -33.11 -3.51
C LYS A 32 31.03 -32.63 -4.29
N HIS A 33 31.30 -31.93 -5.36
CA HIS A 33 30.28 -31.26 -6.21
C HIS A 33 30.55 -31.50 -7.69
N ALA A 34 29.51 -31.74 -8.47
CA ALA A 34 29.52 -31.80 -9.92
C ALA A 34 28.24 -31.21 -10.50
N TYR A 35 28.29 -30.78 -11.74
CA TYR A 35 27.10 -30.37 -12.51
C TYR A 35 26.80 -31.35 -13.62
N THR A 36 25.52 -31.58 -13.91
CA THR A 36 25.17 -32.43 -15.05
C THR A 36 25.48 -31.74 -16.38
N ASN A 37 26.05 -32.50 -17.31
CA ASN A 37 26.34 -32.07 -18.68
C ASN A 37 25.05 -32.04 -19.55
N LEU A 38 25.16 -31.77 -20.84
CA LEU A 38 24.04 -31.74 -21.78
C LEU A 38 23.24 -33.05 -21.85
N ASN A 39 23.87 -34.19 -21.51
CA ASN A 39 23.23 -35.51 -21.44
C ASN A 39 22.65 -35.81 -20.04
N GLY A 40 22.60 -34.84 -19.13
CA GLY A 40 22.08 -35.00 -17.78
C GLY A 40 23.00 -35.76 -16.84
N ASN A 41 24.28 -35.96 -17.15
CA ASN A 41 25.23 -36.79 -16.41
C ASN A 41 26.18 -35.93 -15.57
N ALA A 42 26.22 -36.18 -14.26
CA ALA A 42 27.24 -35.67 -13.35
C ALA A 42 28.25 -36.80 -13.08
N ILE A 43 29.54 -36.61 -13.39
CA ILE A 43 30.57 -37.60 -13.30
C ILE A 43 31.51 -37.27 -12.12
N PHE A 44 31.69 -38.21 -11.23
CA PHE A 44 32.61 -38.14 -10.09
C PHE A 44 33.75 -39.11 -10.31
N HIS A 45 34.88 -38.58 -10.70
CA HIS A 45 36.08 -39.42 -10.96
C HIS A 45 36.69 -39.94 -9.70
N GLN A 46 37.00 -41.23 -9.65
CA GLN A 46 37.70 -41.97 -8.56
C GLN A 46 37.05 -41.75 -7.17
N ILE A 47 35.78 -41.54 -7.12
CA ILE A 47 35.06 -41.16 -5.88
C ILE A 47 35.15 -42.26 -4.81
N PHE A 48 35.19 -43.54 -5.21
CA PHE A 48 35.22 -44.66 -4.28
C PHE A 48 36.53 -44.77 -3.49
N ASN A 49 37.70 -44.44 -4.09
CA ASN A 49 38.98 -44.44 -3.39
C ASN A 49 39.06 -43.31 -2.37
N GLN A 50 38.55 -42.15 -2.74
CA GLN A 50 38.56 -40.96 -1.86
C GLN A 50 37.53 -41.06 -0.73
N ILE A 51 36.34 -41.68 -0.96
CA ILE A 51 35.39 -41.97 0.08
C ILE A 51 35.93 -43.04 1.03
N SER A 52 36.72 -44.01 0.54
CA SER A 52 37.38 -45.03 1.40
C SER A 52 38.43 -44.42 2.33
N GLU A 53 39.13 -43.39 1.91
CA GLU A 53 40.06 -42.62 2.76
C GLU A 53 39.29 -41.82 3.83
N GLU A 54 38.21 -41.13 3.46
CA GLU A 54 37.31 -40.39 4.39
C GLU A 54 36.58 -41.34 5.36
N ILE A 55 36.23 -42.58 4.95
CA ILE A 55 35.61 -43.60 5.81
C ILE A 55 36.57 -44.10 6.88
N SER A 56 37.88 -44.16 6.58
CA SER A 56 38.89 -44.54 7.58
C SER A 56 39.00 -43.54 8.74
N GLU A 57 38.60 -42.25 8.49
CA GLU A 57 38.60 -41.21 9.52
C GLU A 57 37.22 -41.07 10.24
N GLU A 58 36.07 -41.23 9.53
CA GLU A 58 34.71 -40.95 10.07
C GLU A 58 33.86 -42.23 10.37
N LYS A 59 34.32 -43.43 10.15
CA LYS A 59 33.66 -44.74 10.47
C LYS A 59 32.28 -44.98 9.80
N SER A 60 31.83 -44.23 8.77
CA SER A 60 30.52 -44.46 8.11
C SER A 60 30.61 -44.47 6.58
N PRO A 61 30.24 -45.58 5.88
CA PRO A 61 30.18 -45.63 4.42
C PRO A 61 28.97 -44.86 3.80
N LYS A 62 28.12 -44.30 4.62
CA LYS A 62 26.89 -43.62 4.20
C LYS A 62 27.13 -42.12 4.04
N LYS A 63 26.93 -41.58 2.86
CA LYS A 63 27.06 -40.15 2.59
C LYS A 63 25.73 -39.57 2.05
N LEU A 64 25.46 -38.31 2.36
CA LEU A 64 24.29 -37.60 1.86
C LEU A 64 24.52 -37.18 0.40
N LEU A 65 23.71 -37.74 -0.50
CA LEU A 65 23.56 -37.25 -1.87
C LEU A 65 22.48 -36.17 -1.89
N LYS A 66 22.84 -34.99 -2.38
CA LYS A 66 21.91 -33.84 -2.55
C LYS A 66 21.96 -33.37 -3.99
N ILE A 67 20.79 -33.20 -4.59
CA ILE A 67 20.65 -32.73 -5.96
C ILE A 67 19.69 -31.53 -5.95
N THR A 68 20.12 -30.46 -6.61
CA THR A 68 19.32 -29.24 -6.80
C THR A 68 19.30 -28.82 -8.26
N HIS A 69 18.13 -28.47 -8.78
CA HIS A 69 17.94 -27.95 -10.12
C HIS A 69 16.83 -26.90 -10.10
N VAL A 70 16.98 -25.83 -10.88
CA VAL A 70 15.99 -24.77 -10.96
C VAL A 70 14.67 -25.33 -11.51
N GLY A 71 13.57 -25.08 -10.79
CA GLY A 71 12.24 -25.59 -11.13
C GLY A 71 11.95 -27.02 -10.68
N TYR A 72 12.79 -27.60 -9.81
CA TYR A 72 12.61 -28.95 -9.28
C TYR A 72 12.74 -28.99 -7.74
N VAL A 73 11.99 -29.89 -7.12
CA VAL A 73 12.09 -30.13 -5.68
C VAL A 73 13.48 -30.66 -5.34
N ASN A 74 14.12 -30.09 -4.34
CA ASN A 74 15.43 -30.54 -3.87
C ASN A 74 15.38 -32.03 -3.47
N TYR A 75 16.23 -32.83 -4.08
CA TYR A 75 16.36 -34.25 -3.79
C TYR A 75 17.49 -34.49 -2.77
N GLN A 76 17.20 -35.26 -1.72
CA GLN A 76 18.18 -35.66 -0.72
C GLN A 76 17.96 -37.12 -0.36
N LYS A 77 19.05 -37.90 -0.39
CA LYS A 77 19.04 -39.33 -0.01
C LYS A 77 20.38 -39.71 0.57
N ILE A 78 20.35 -40.46 1.66
CA ILE A 78 21.57 -41.11 2.18
C ILE A 78 21.85 -42.32 1.29
N VAL A 79 23.01 -42.32 0.66
CA VAL A 79 23.48 -43.42 -0.21
C VAL A 79 24.62 -44.17 0.51
N ASP A 80 24.53 -45.50 0.50
CA ASP A 80 25.56 -46.37 1.04
C ASP A 80 26.58 -46.71 -0.04
N PHE A 81 27.79 -46.20 0.09
CA PHE A 81 28.90 -46.38 -0.84
C PHE A 81 29.78 -47.61 -0.52
N SER A 82 29.37 -48.44 0.45
CA SER A 82 30.00 -49.75 0.64
C SER A 82 29.75 -50.71 -0.55
N LYS A 83 28.63 -50.52 -1.28
CA LYS A 83 28.29 -51.16 -2.55
C LYS A 83 28.74 -50.31 -3.74
N LYS A 84 29.58 -50.88 -4.64
CA LYS A 84 30.05 -50.18 -5.84
C LYS A 84 28.89 -49.89 -6.78
N HIS A 85 28.44 -48.66 -6.85
CA HIS A 85 27.48 -48.16 -7.85
C HIS A 85 28.24 -47.44 -8.96
N THR A 86 28.16 -47.88 -10.19
CA THR A 86 28.78 -47.21 -11.34
C THR A 86 27.88 -46.22 -12.01
N ILE A 87 26.57 -46.41 -11.95
CA ILE A 87 25.53 -45.53 -12.55
C ILE A 87 24.35 -45.41 -11.58
N LEU A 88 23.91 -44.19 -11.31
CA LEU A 88 22.69 -43.88 -10.57
C LEU A 88 21.76 -43.03 -11.44
N LEU A 89 20.53 -43.47 -11.65
CA LEU A 89 19.48 -42.67 -12.33
C LEU A 89 18.58 -42.05 -11.27
N ILE A 90 18.43 -40.75 -11.28
CA ILE A 90 17.61 -40.00 -10.34
C ILE A 90 16.59 -39.15 -11.11
N ALA A 91 15.31 -39.38 -10.82
CA ALA A 91 14.22 -38.60 -11.38
C ALA A 91 13.81 -37.49 -10.41
N LEU A 92 13.92 -36.23 -10.81
CA LEU A 92 13.49 -35.08 -10.04
C LEU A 92 12.02 -34.77 -10.36
N THR A 93 11.25 -34.46 -9.33
CA THR A 93 9.87 -33.98 -9.47
C THR A 93 9.93 -32.46 -9.70
N GLN A 94 9.21 -31.98 -10.73
CA GLN A 94 9.06 -30.56 -10.94
C GLN A 94 8.46 -29.92 -9.69
N ASP A 95 9.05 -28.83 -9.26
CA ASP A 95 8.50 -28.00 -8.20
C ASP A 95 7.38 -27.17 -8.82
N ASN A 96 6.15 -27.70 -8.78
CA ASN A 96 4.94 -26.96 -9.14
C ASN A 96 4.53 -25.91 -8.09
N ALA A 97 5.32 -25.72 -7.03
CA ALA A 97 5.25 -24.48 -6.31
C ALA A 97 5.50 -23.38 -7.37
N ILE A 98 4.48 -22.57 -7.65
CA ILE A 98 4.65 -21.30 -8.36
C ILE A 98 5.96 -20.73 -7.85
N LEU A 99 6.94 -20.62 -8.75
CA LEU A 99 8.13 -19.83 -8.48
C LEU A 99 7.57 -18.52 -7.94
N ASN A 100 7.62 -18.33 -6.64
CA ASN A 100 7.50 -17.02 -6.06
C ASN A 100 8.45 -16.23 -6.91
N GLU A 101 7.88 -15.38 -7.76
CA GLU A 101 8.53 -14.59 -8.76
C GLU A 101 9.93 -14.26 -8.27
N VAL A 102 10.94 -14.93 -8.87
CA VAL A 102 12.32 -14.72 -8.44
C VAL A 102 12.57 -13.26 -8.69
N THR A 103 12.44 -12.47 -7.65
CA THR A 103 13.00 -11.14 -7.65
C THR A 103 14.48 -11.42 -7.79
N ILE A 104 15.00 -11.40 -9.04
CA ILE A 104 16.43 -11.40 -9.29
C ILE A 104 16.89 -10.06 -8.77
N THR A 105 17.08 -9.98 -7.47
CA THR A 105 18.05 -9.06 -6.93
C THR A 105 19.37 -9.56 -7.52
N GLN A 106 19.99 -8.75 -8.37
CA GLN A 106 21.38 -8.90 -8.75
C GLN A 106 22.15 -9.48 -7.58
N LYS A 107 22.93 -10.57 -7.82
CA LYS A 107 23.64 -11.39 -6.81
C LYS A 107 23.28 -11.03 -5.38
N PRO A 108 22.65 -11.89 -4.57
CA PRO A 108 22.25 -11.50 -3.22
C PRO A 108 23.50 -10.92 -2.57
N VAL A 109 23.55 -9.60 -2.51
CA VAL A 109 24.52 -8.93 -1.67
C VAL A 109 24.19 -9.48 -0.29
N LYS A 110 24.94 -10.47 0.14
CA LYS A 110 24.89 -11.26 1.37
C LYS A 110 23.64 -10.96 2.20
N ASN A 111 22.81 -11.96 2.54
CA ASN A 111 21.59 -11.85 3.31
C ASN A 111 21.73 -10.87 4.48
N PHE A 112 21.66 -9.56 4.19
CA PHE A 112 21.88 -8.51 5.15
C PHE A 112 20.56 -8.20 5.88
N ILE A 113 20.55 -8.55 7.14
CA ILE A 113 19.96 -7.85 8.28
C ILE A 113 18.43 -7.83 8.33
N LYS A 114 17.91 -8.53 9.33
CA LYS A 114 16.54 -8.33 9.80
C LYS A 114 16.42 -6.90 10.32
N TYR A 115 15.75 -6.06 9.57
CA TYR A 115 15.43 -4.67 9.91
C TYR A 115 14.62 -4.60 11.22
N SER A 116 14.95 -3.68 12.13
CA SER A 116 14.25 -3.55 13.42
C SER A 116 12.84 -2.98 13.29
N GLY A 117 12.57 -2.20 12.24
CA GLY A 117 11.26 -1.62 11.99
C GLY A 117 10.21 -2.67 11.64
N ASN A 118 8.96 -2.36 11.93
CA ASN A 118 7.81 -3.19 11.53
C ASN A 118 7.56 -3.03 10.02
N LYS A 119 7.97 -4.03 9.24
CA LYS A 119 7.86 -4.05 7.78
C LYS A 119 7.05 -5.25 7.32
N GLN A 120 6.00 -5.00 6.53
CA GLN A 120 5.13 -6.02 5.96
C GLN A 120 5.19 -5.95 4.44
N LYS A 121 5.40 -7.08 3.77
CA LYS A 121 5.42 -7.21 2.31
C LYS A 121 4.12 -7.85 1.83
N ILE A 122 3.49 -7.22 0.86
CA ILE A 122 2.25 -7.64 0.21
C ILE A 122 2.56 -8.00 -1.24
N ASN A 123 2.15 -9.17 -1.67
CA ASN A 123 2.38 -9.68 -3.01
C ASN A 123 1.16 -9.50 -3.93
N THR A 124 1.34 -9.80 -5.22
CA THR A 124 0.29 -9.74 -6.23
C THR A 124 -0.90 -10.68 -5.95
N GLU A 125 -0.66 -11.84 -5.31
CA GLU A 125 -1.71 -12.79 -4.98
C GLU A 125 -2.67 -12.19 -3.94
N PHE A 126 -2.15 -11.63 -2.85
CA PHE A 126 -2.95 -10.92 -1.85
C PHE A 126 -3.75 -9.77 -2.47
N LEU A 127 -3.10 -8.96 -3.33
CA LEU A 127 -3.76 -7.83 -4.00
C LEU A 127 -4.91 -8.30 -4.90
N ALA A 128 -4.71 -9.38 -5.65
CA ALA A 128 -5.75 -9.96 -6.51
C ALA A 128 -6.92 -10.51 -5.70
N GLN A 129 -6.65 -11.27 -4.63
CA GLN A 129 -7.67 -11.88 -3.78
C GLN A 129 -8.50 -10.86 -2.99
N ASN A 130 -7.90 -9.73 -2.61
CA ASN A 130 -8.55 -8.71 -1.79
C ASN A 130 -8.98 -7.47 -2.57
N ARG A 131 -8.85 -7.47 -3.90
CA ARG A 131 -9.16 -6.29 -4.73
C ARG A 131 -10.54 -5.72 -4.46
N ASP A 132 -10.56 -4.41 -4.20
CA ASP A 132 -11.79 -3.64 -3.98
C ASP A 132 -11.90 -2.49 -5.00
N ASN A 133 -12.70 -1.46 -4.74
CA ASN A 133 -12.92 -0.35 -5.67
C ASN A 133 -11.66 0.50 -5.87
N SER A 134 -10.81 0.60 -4.85
CA SER A 134 -9.52 1.29 -4.91
C SER A 134 -8.41 0.50 -4.22
N LEU A 135 -7.15 0.84 -4.51
CA LEU A 135 -5.99 0.21 -3.89
C LEU A 135 -6.01 0.35 -2.36
N MET A 136 -6.37 1.51 -1.83
CA MET A 136 -6.37 1.74 -0.39
C MET A 136 -7.46 0.94 0.33
N GLN A 137 -8.63 0.73 -0.30
CA GLN A 137 -9.66 -0.17 0.21
C GLN A 137 -9.19 -1.63 0.18
N THR A 138 -8.44 -2.04 -0.84
CA THR A 138 -7.81 -3.38 -0.90
C THR A 138 -6.88 -3.63 0.30
N LEU A 139 -6.15 -2.61 0.77
CA LEU A 139 -5.20 -2.72 1.89
C LEU A 139 -5.87 -2.75 3.28
N GLN A 140 -7.15 -2.46 3.41
CA GLN A 140 -7.88 -2.48 4.70
C GLN A 140 -7.93 -3.86 5.38
N ASN A 141 -7.62 -4.93 4.64
CA ASN A 141 -7.53 -6.28 5.21
C ASN A 141 -6.19 -6.56 5.93
N ILE A 142 -5.31 -5.56 5.99
CA ILE A 142 -4.03 -5.64 6.67
C ILE A 142 -4.18 -5.04 8.07
N PRO A 143 -3.85 -5.76 9.16
CA PRO A 143 -3.92 -5.23 10.52
C PRO A 143 -3.19 -3.89 10.65
N GLY A 144 -3.79 -2.93 11.34
CA GLY A 144 -3.25 -1.59 11.52
C GLY A 144 -3.26 -0.70 10.26
N VAL A 145 -3.83 -1.16 9.15
CA VAL A 145 -4.04 -0.36 7.94
C VAL A 145 -5.54 -0.21 7.70
N SER A 146 -6.00 1.02 7.57
CA SER A 146 -7.38 1.32 7.20
C SER A 146 -7.42 2.42 6.15
N ALA A 147 -8.60 2.79 5.68
CA ALA A 147 -8.75 3.87 4.72
C ALA A 147 -9.84 4.84 5.17
N ILE A 148 -9.60 6.11 4.93
CA ILE A 148 -10.63 7.15 4.94
C ILE A 148 -11.26 7.14 3.56
N THR A 149 -12.59 6.99 3.51
CA THR A 149 -13.34 6.83 2.26
C THR A 149 -14.37 7.92 2.04
N ILE A 150 -14.57 8.27 0.78
CA ILE A 150 -15.72 9.04 0.29
C ILE A 150 -16.23 8.35 -0.97
N GLY A 151 -17.39 7.72 -0.88
CA GLY A 151 -17.96 6.96 -1.99
C GLY A 151 -17.09 5.78 -2.43
N SER A 152 -17.34 5.31 -3.65
CA SER A 152 -16.72 4.08 -4.17
C SER A 152 -15.28 4.28 -4.67
N GLY A 153 -14.93 5.46 -5.21
CA GLY A 153 -13.68 5.67 -5.94
C GLY A 153 -12.61 6.44 -5.18
N GLN A 154 -12.95 7.08 -4.07
CA GLN A 154 -12.04 7.99 -3.35
C GLN A 154 -11.64 7.41 -2.00
N SER A 155 -10.35 7.18 -1.81
CA SER A 155 -9.84 6.70 -0.52
C SER A 155 -8.40 7.10 -0.27
N LYS A 156 -8.06 7.24 1.01
CA LYS A 156 -6.71 7.52 1.51
C LYS A 156 -6.31 6.51 2.57
N PRO A 157 -5.03 6.13 2.63
CA PRO A 157 -4.57 5.21 3.67
C PRO A 157 -4.50 5.88 5.03
N THR A 158 -4.76 5.09 6.05
CA THR A 158 -4.37 5.39 7.43
C THR A 158 -3.57 4.22 8.00
N ILE A 159 -2.59 4.54 8.81
CA ILE A 159 -1.81 3.54 9.54
C ILE A 159 -2.00 3.81 11.02
N ARG A 160 -2.53 2.79 11.75
CA ARG A 160 -2.83 2.90 13.19
C ARG A 160 -3.70 4.12 13.51
N GLY A 161 -4.69 4.43 12.65
CA GLY A 161 -5.57 5.58 12.77
C GLY A 161 -4.92 6.95 12.53
N LEU A 162 -3.66 7.01 12.08
CA LEU A 162 -3.05 8.22 11.56
C LEU A 162 -3.20 8.26 10.04
N GLY A 163 -3.91 9.25 9.56
CA GLY A 163 -4.17 9.47 8.14
C GLY A 163 -3.74 10.86 7.68
N PHE A 164 -4.37 11.31 6.61
CA PHE A 164 -4.06 12.57 5.95
C PHE A 164 -2.60 12.63 5.51
N ASN A 165 -1.88 13.66 5.84
CA ASN A 165 -0.50 13.90 5.41
C ASN A 165 0.55 13.26 6.35
N ARG A 166 0.22 12.18 7.08
CA ARG A 166 1.12 11.46 8.00
C ARG A 166 1.52 10.08 7.48
N VAL A 167 0.90 9.63 6.39
CA VAL A 167 1.27 8.41 5.66
C VAL A 167 1.88 8.83 4.32
N VAL A 168 3.10 8.45 4.08
CA VAL A 168 3.77 8.67 2.79
C VAL A 168 3.47 7.48 1.88
N VAL A 169 2.99 7.75 0.69
CA VAL A 169 2.88 6.76 -0.38
C VAL A 169 4.02 7.00 -1.36
N VAL A 170 4.78 5.94 -1.64
CA VAL A 170 5.90 5.95 -2.59
C VAL A 170 5.56 5.01 -3.73
N GLU A 171 5.76 5.43 -4.96
CA GLU A 171 5.57 4.60 -6.14
C GLU A 171 6.88 4.56 -6.94
N ASN A 172 7.48 3.36 -7.03
CA ASN A 172 8.75 3.16 -7.71
C ASN A 172 9.84 4.15 -7.26
N GLY A 173 10.03 4.29 -5.94
CA GLY A 173 11.05 5.17 -5.32
C GLY A 173 10.65 6.64 -5.16
N ILE A 174 9.68 7.13 -5.90
CA ILE A 174 9.25 8.53 -5.88
C ILE A 174 8.00 8.70 -5.01
N LYS A 175 8.01 9.72 -4.15
CA LYS A 175 6.83 10.10 -3.35
C LYS A 175 5.67 10.47 -4.26
N HIS A 176 4.52 9.82 -4.08
CA HIS A 176 3.30 10.12 -4.81
C HIS A 176 2.72 11.46 -4.33
N GLU A 177 2.64 12.43 -5.24
CA GLU A 177 2.25 13.80 -4.93
C GLU A 177 1.06 14.26 -5.77
N ALA A 178 -0.15 13.83 -5.36
CA ALA A 178 -1.42 14.34 -5.85
C ALA A 178 -1.93 15.54 -5.00
N GLN A 179 -3.22 15.83 -5.07
CA GLN A 179 -3.90 16.83 -4.22
C GLN A 179 -4.47 16.18 -2.94
N GLN A 180 -3.76 15.22 -2.35
CA GLN A 180 -4.24 14.41 -1.22
C GLN A 180 -4.38 15.18 0.12
N TRP A 181 -4.10 16.47 0.16
CA TRP A 181 -4.34 17.35 1.30
C TRP A 181 -5.83 17.51 1.63
N GLY A 182 -6.71 17.53 0.63
CA GLY A 182 -8.15 17.60 0.83
C GLY A 182 -8.71 16.29 1.39
N ALA A 183 -9.67 16.36 2.27
CA ALA A 183 -10.28 15.20 2.88
C ALA A 183 -11.05 14.33 1.86
N ASP A 184 -11.63 14.97 0.87
CA ASP A 184 -12.41 14.44 -0.25
C ASP A 184 -11.56 13.99 -1.46
N HIS A 185 -10.24 14.12 -1.39
CA HIS A 185 -9.33 13.76 -2.47
C HIS A 185 -8.73 12.37 -2.24
N GLY A 186 -8.81 11.47 -3.22
CA GLY A 186 -8.20 10.13 -3.19
C GLY A 186 -6.75 10.10 -3.67
N LEU A 187 -6.23 8.88 -3.85
CA LEU A 187 -4.95 8.63 -4.50
C LEU A 187 -5.19 8.10 -5.92
N GLU A 188 -4.53 8.69 -6.88
CA GLU A 188 -4.61 8.31 -8.29
C GLU A 188 -3.56 7.25 -8.61
N ILE A 189 -3.89 5.98 -8.31
CA ILE A 189 -3.01 4.83 -8.53
C ILE A 189 -3.82 3.70 -9.16
N ASP A 190 -3.34 3.17 -10.28
CA ASP A 190 -3.93 1.99 -10.91
C ASP A 190 -3.59 0.72 -10.12
N GLN A 191 -4.57 0.18 -9.38
CA GLN A 191 -4.37 -1.02 -8.57
C GLN A 191 -4.03 -2.29 -9.37
N TYR A 192 -4.35 -2.33 -10.67
CA TYR A 192 -4.01 -3.45 -11.54
C TYR A 192 -2.53 -3.41 -11.96
N ASN A 193 -1.90 -2.24 -11.93
CA ASN A 193 -0.49 -2.05 -12.26
C ASN A 193 0.46 -2.19 -11.06
N VAL A 194 -0.03 -2.67 -9.91
CA VAL A 194 0.78 -2.85 -8.69
C VAL A 194 1.25 -4.29 -8.58
N GLU A 195 2.58 -4.49 -8.53
CA GLU A 195 3.19 -5.82 -8.41
C GLU A 195 3.47 -6.21 -6.96
N SER A 196 3.92 -5.29 -6.12
CA SER A 196 4.11 -5.52 -4.70
C SER A 196 4.04 -4.24 -3.90
N ILE A 197 3.72 -4.37 -2.62
CA ILE A 197 3.68 -3.26 -1.67
C ILE A 197 4.48 -3.63 -0.44
N GLU A 198 5.29 -2.70 0.05
CA GLU A 198 5.95 -2.79 1.34
C GLU A 198 5.37 -1.71 2.27
N ILE A 199 4.81 -2.12 3.40
CA ILE A 199 4.29 -1.20 4.42
C ILE A 199 5.29 -1.17 5.57
N THR A 200 5.83 0.02 5.86
CA THR A 200 6.70 0.26 7.01
C THR A 200 5.95 1.14 8.00
N LYS A 201 5.73 0.66 9.23
CA LYS A 201 4.99 1.38 10.27
C LYS A 201 5.95 2.03 11.26
N GLY A 202 5.59 3.22 11.77
CA GLY A 202 6.31 3.92 12.84
C GLY A 202 7.60 4.64 12.41
N ALA A 203 8.46 4.95 13.37
CA ALA A 203 9.65 5.80 13.21
C ALA A 203 10.72 5.27 12.25
N ALA A 204 10.67 3.98 11.93
CA ALA A 204 11.58 3.33 10.99
C ALA A 204 11.44 3.82 9.53
N SER A 205 10.48 4.69 9.25
CA SER A 205 10.22 5.31 7.94
C SER A 205 11.15 6.50 7.59
N LEU A 206 12.12 6.83 8.42
CA LEU A 206 13.02 8.00 8.34
C LEU A 206 13.63 8.24 6.94
N MET A 207 14.01 7.19 6.21
CA MET A 207 14.61 7.31 4.88
C MET A 207 13.66 7.85 3.79
N TYR A 208 12.34 7.87 4.03
CA TYR A 208 11.32 8.23 3.04
C TYR A 208 10.84 9.69 3.16
N GLY A 209 11.44 10.47 4.03
CA GLY A 209 11.13 11.89 4.19
C GLY A 209 10.44 12.24 5.51
N SER A 210 10.30 13.56 5.73
CA SER A 210 9.76 14.11 6.97
C SER A 210 8.29 13.74 7.22
N ASP A 211 7.46 13.61 6.18
CA ASP A 211 6.01 13.43 6.33
C ASP A 211 5.60 11.99 6.74
N ALA A 212 6.56 11.06 6.89
CA ALA A 212 6.32 9.65 7.19
C ALA A 212 6.15 9.35 8.69
N ILE A 213 5.31 10.13 9.40
CA ILE A 213 5.09 9.98 10.85
C ILE A 213 4.42 8.64 11.18
N ALA A 214 3.34 8.31 10.49
CA ALA A 214 2.62 7.06 10.71
C ALA A 214 3.30 5.85 10.05
N GLY A 215 3.98 6.10 8.94
CA GLY A 215 4.66 5.10 8.16
C GLY A 215 4.64 5.37 6.66
N VAL A 216 5.05 4.36 5.90
CA VAL A 216 5.21 4.41 4.45
C VAL A 216 4.53 3.23 3.78
N ILE A 217 3.80 3.49 2.70
CA ILE A 217 3.29 2.50 1.76
C ILE A 217 4.12 2.61 0.48
N ASN A 218 5.06 1.69 0.29
CA ASN A 218 5.98 1.69 -0.84
C ASN A 218 5.51 0.69 -1.91
N ILE A 219 5.00 1.22 -3.01
CA ILE A 219 4.48 0.48 -4.17
C ILE A 219 5.63 0.23 -5.14
N LYS A 220 5.83 -1.02 -5.52
CA LYS A 220 6.92 -1.44 -6.40
C LYS A 220 6.39 -2.20 -7.61
N ASN A 221 6.81 -1.75 -8.80
CA ASN A 221 6.53 -2.37 -10.09
C ASN A 221 7.84 -2.83 -10.76
N ASN A 222 8.78 -3.32 -9.94
CA ASN A 222 10.15 -3.61 -10.35
C ASN A 222 10.44 -5.08 -10.62
N THR A 223 9.42 -5.93 -10.72
CA THR A 223 9.60 -7.33 -11.09
C THR A 223 10.09 -7.45 -12.52
N LEU A 224 11.24 -8.07 -12.72
CA LEU A 224 11.81 -8.28 -14.05
C LEU A 224 11.06 -9.42 -14.77
N PRO A 225 10.68 -9.26 -16.05
CA PRO A 225 10.24 -10.39 -16.87
C PRO A 225 11.36 -11.41 -17.03
N ASN A 226 11.02 -12.68 -17.23
CA ASN A 226 12.01 -13.72 -17.51
C ASN A 226 12.80 -13.40 -18.77
N VAL A 227 14.08 -13.78 -18.79
CA VAL A 227 14.95 -13.52 -19.95
C VAL A 227 14.39 -14.22 -21.19
N ASN A 228 14.38 -13.51 -22.33
CA ASN A 228 13.87 -13.99 -23.62
C ASN A 228 12.42 -14.49 -23.56
N SER A 229 11.58 -13.80 -22.80
CA SER A 229 10.16 -14.15 -22.66
C SER A 229 9.25 -13.01 -23.06
N LEU A 230 8.08 -13.38 -23.58
CA LEU A 230 6.91 -12.53 -23.73
C LEU A 230 5.81 -13.12 -22.86
N ALA A 231 5.15 -12.32 -22.05
CA ALA A 231 4.02 -12.74 -21.22
C ALA A 231 2.97 -11.64 -21.15
N GLY A 232 1.73 -12.04 -20.97
CA GLY A 232 0.64 -11.09 -20.83
C GLY A 232 -0.41 -11.56 -19.82
N GLU A 233 -1.30 -10.64 -19.49
CA GLU A 233 -2.40 -10.86 -18.56
C GLU A 233 -3.63 -10.06 -18.97
N VAL A 234 -4.77 -10.71 -18.98
CA VAL A 234 -6.09 -10.07 -19.04
C VAL A 234 -6.76 -10.25 -17.69
N ASN A 235 -7.31 -9.18 -17.13
CA ASN A 235 -8.06 -9.22 -15.88
C ASN A 235 -9.41 -8.56 -16.09
N ILE A 236 -10.49 -9.29 -15.79
CA ILE A 236 -11.87 -8.82 -15.91
C ILE A 236 -12.50 -8.91 -14.52
N THR A 237 -13.15 -7.85 -14.06
CA THR A 237 -13.83 -7.79 -12.77
C THR A 237 -15.23 -7.22 -12.94
N HIS A 238 -16.22 -7.86 -12.30
CA HIS A 238 -17.59 -7.37 -12.20
C HIS A 238 -18.05 -7.38 -10.75
N LYS A 239 -18.83 -6.35 -10.34
CA LYS A 239 -19.51 -6.26 -9.04
C LYS A 239 -20.96 -5.85 -9.25
N ASN A 240 -21.90 -6.51 -8.54
CA ASN A 240 -23.32 -6.26 -8.75
C ASN A 240 -23.88 -5.09 -7.91
N ASN A 241 -23.25 -4.72 -6.78
CA ASN A 241 -23.78 -3.65 -5.92
C ASN A 241 -23.88 -2.31 -6.67
N ASN A 242 -22.77 -1.95 -7.35
CA ASN A 242 -22.65 -0.69 -8.10
C ASN A 242 -22.42 -0.92 -9.59
N ASN A 243 -22.82 -2.07 -10.11
CA ASN A 243 -22.66 -2.43 -11.53
C ASN A 243 -21.24 -2.14 -12.08
N LEU A 244 -20.20 -2.43 -11.27
CA LEU A 244 -18.82 -2.18 -11.66
C LEU A 244 -18.37 -3.18 -12.72
N TYR A 245 -17.77 -2.65 -13.79
CA TYR A 245 -17.02 -3.39 -14.79
C TYR A 245 -15.60 -2.84 -14.87
N GLY A 246 -14.62 -3.72 -14.71
CA GLY A 246 -13.20 -3.42 -14.85
C GLY A 246 -12.55 -4.39 -15.82
N ILE A 247 -11.78 -3.86 -16.77
CA ILE A 247 -10.92 -4.64 -17.65
C ILE A 247 -9.51 -4.07 -17.61
N SER A 248 -8.52 -4.94 -17.45
CA SER A 248 -7.11 -4.57 -17.48
C SER A 248 -6.34 -5.54 -18.36
N PHE A 249 -5.57 -5.00 -19.30
CA PHE A 249 -4.70 -5.74 -20.20
C PHE A 249 -3.24 -5.33 -19.94
N GLY A 250 -2.38 -6.31 -19.70
CA GLY A 250 -0.95 -6.07 -19.47
C GLY A 250 -0.09 -6.99 -20.33
N VAL A 251 1.02 -6.45 -20.85
CA VAL A 251 2.04 -7.21 -21.59
C VAL A 251 3.41 -6.84 -21.03
N LYS A 252 4.28 -7.83 -20.90
CA LYS A 252 5.67 -7.66 -20.49
C LYS A 252 6.57 -8.54 -21.35
N GLN A 253 7.70 -7.97 -21.78
CA GLN A 253 8.71 -8.68 -22.55
C GLN A 253 10.11 -8.34 -22.07
N ARG A 254 11.00 -9.31 -22.13
CA ARG A 254 12.44 -9.11 -21.93
C ARG A 254 13.23 -9.83 -23.01
N TYR A 255 14.16 -9.09 -23.60
CA TYR A 255 15.16 -9.64 -24.50
C TYR A 255 16.55 -9.29 -23.97
N LYS A 256 17.31 -10.30 -23.54
CA LYS A 256 18.62 -10.13 -22.87
C LYS A 256 18.54 -9.14 -21.71
N HIS A 257 19.11 -7.95 -21.88
CA HIS A 257 19.19 -6.90 -20.86
C HIS A 257 18.01 -5.94 -20.88
N TRP A 258 17.35 -5.77 -22.03
CA TRP A 258 16.26 -4.83 -22.22
C TRP A 258 14.91 -5.47 -21.93
N TYR A 259 14.02 -4.71 -21.29
CA TYR A 259 12.64 -5.14 -21.08
C TYR A 259 11.66 -3.97 -21.14
N TYR A 260 10.44 -4.28 -21.49
CA TYR A 260 9.33 -3.36 -21.35
C TYR A 260 8.13 -4.02 -20.68
N LYS A 261 7.30 -3.18 -20.05
CA LYS A 261 5.99 -3.58 -19.51
C LYS A 261 5.00 -2.49 -19.88
N THR A 262 3.79 -2.89 -20.27
CA THR A 262 2.67 -1.96 -20.49
C THR A 262 1.41 -2.52 -19.86
N ARG A 263 0.56 -1.63 -19.39
CA ARG A 263 -0.77 -1.96 -18.86
C ARG A 263 -1.75 -0.87 -19.22
N ILE A 264 -2.93 -1.29 -19.68
CA ILE A 264 -4.08 -0.42 -19.94
C ILE A 264 -5.22 -0.94 -19.09
N THR A 265 -5.86 -0.05 -18.34
CA THR A 265 -6.98 -0.39 -17.46
C THR A 265 -8.14 0.55 -17.73
N HIS A 266 -9.32 -0.01 -17.90
CA HIS A 266 -10.59 0.69 -17.91
C HIS A 266 -11.46 0.17 -16.79
N GLN A 267 -12.04 1.07 -15.97
CA GLN A 267 -12.98 0.73 -14.92
C GLN A 267 -14.13 1.74 -14.93
N GLN A 268 -15.36 1.24 -14.91
CA GLN A 268 -16.57 2.03 -14.78
C GLN A 268 -17.47 1.41 -13.72
N TYR A 269 -18.13 2.24 -12.94
CA TYR A 269 -19.08 1.81 -11.92
C TYR A 269 -20.22 2.81 -11.80
N GLY A 270 -21.37 2.30 -11.44
CA GLY A 270 -22.57 3.08 -11.18
C GLY A 270 -22.70 3.47 -9.71
N ASP A 271 -23.83 4.02 -9.35
CA ASP A 271 -24.24 4.32 -7.99
C ASP A 271 -24.27 3.07 -7.13
N TYR A 272 -23.71 3.13 -5.93
CA TYR A 272 -23.75 1.97 -5.06
C TYR A 272 -25.02 1.95 -4.20
N LYS A 273 -25.46 0.72 -3.90
CA LYS A 273 -26.63 0.47 -3.08
C LYS A 273 -26.24 0.34 -1.61
N VAL A 274 -27.06 0.94 -0.75
CA VAL A 274 -26.98 0.85 0.72
C VAL A 274 -28.12 0.00 1.30
N PRO A 275 -27.96 -0.56 2.53
CA PRO A 275 -28.99 -1.45 3.11
C PRO A 275 -30.19 -0.73 3.69
N VAL A 276 -30.37 0.55 3.40
CA VAL A 276 -31.45 1.41 3.92
C VAL A 276 -32.21 2.05 2.76
N ARG A 277 -33.49 2.38 2.99
CA ARG A 277 -34.32 3.09 2.01
C ARG A 277 -34.34 4.59 2.21
N LYS A 278 -33.91 5.05 3.39
CA LYS A 278 -33.92 6.46 3.79
C LYS A 278 -32.63 6.80 4.49
N ILE A 279 -32.19 8.03 4.28
CA ILE A 279 -31.08 8.64 5.00
C ILE A 279 -31.62 9.85 5.73
N THR A 280 -31.28 10.00 7.00
CA THR A 280 -31.64 11.17 7.80
C THR A 280 -30.40 12.02 8.04
N TYR A 281 -30.46 13.27 7.64
CA TYR A 281 -29.41 14.24 7.92
C TYR A 281 -30.04 15.51 8.46
N ASP A 282 -29.67 15.89 9.67
CA ASP A 282 -30.05 17.14 10.33
C ASP A 282 -31.56 17.49 10.24
N ASN A 283 -32.44 16.54 10.55
CA ASN A 283 -33.92 16.60 10.47
C ASN A 283 -34.52 16.45 9.06
N TYR A 284 -33.72 16.38 8.00
CA TYR A 284 -34.22 16.06 6.67
C TYR A 284 -34.15 14.56 6.40
N ILE A 285 -35.23 14.02 5.80
CA ILE A 285 -35.30 12.61 5.40
C ILE A 285 -35.23 12.54 3.88
N PHE A 286 -34.24 11.80 3.37
CA PHE A 286 -34.04 11.55 1.96
C PHE A 286 -34.46 10.12 1.65
N ASP A 287 -35.44 9.96 0.77
CA ASP A 287 -35.81 8.66 0.21
C ASP A 287 -34.84 8.26 -0.91
N LEU A 288 -34.34 7.03 -0.84
CA LEU A 288 -33.40 6.50 -1.84
C LEU A 288 -34.15 5.65 -2.88
N HIS A 289 -34.05 6.03 -4.15
CA HIS A 289 -34.61 5.24 -5.24
C HIS A 289 -33.86 3.91 -5.37
N GLN A 290 -34.56 2.78 -5.22
CA GLN A 290 -34.00 1.41 -5.25
C GLN A 290 -32.76 1.23 -4.34
N ASN A 291 -32.69 1.97 -3.25
CA ASN A 291 -31.57 1.98 -2.31
C ASN A 291 -30.24 2.50 -2.90
N ASN A 292 -30.25 3.12 -4.09
CA ASN A 292 -29.06 3.72 -4.68
C ASN A 292 -28.68 5.01 -3.97
N LEU A 293 -27.41 5.15 -3.66
CA LEU A 293 -26.82 6.41 -3.24
C LEU A 293 -26.45 7.19 -4.50
N ARG A 294 -27.33 8.11 -4.89
CA ARG A 294 -27.24 8.87 -6.12
C ARG A 294 -25.90 9.57 -6.30
N ASN A 295 -25.46 9.68 -7.57
CA ASN A 295 -24.26 10.39 -7.99
C ASN A 295 -22.99 9.88 -7.30
N THR A 296 -22.91 8.57 -7.06
CA THR A 296 -21.67 7.92 -6.58
C THR A 296 -20.99 7.09 -7.67
N ALA A 297 -21.49 7.23 -8.91
CA ALA A 297 -20.91 6.62 -10.11
C ALA A 297 -19.54 7.22 -10.46
N GLY A 298 -18.74 6.46 -11.19
CA GLY A 298 -17.43 6.92 -11.63
C GLY A 298 -16.82 6.09 -12.74
N LYS A 299 -15.76 6.63 -13.34
CA LYS A 299 -14.98 5.93 -14.37
C LYS A 299 -13.51 6.31 -14.31
N ASN A 300 -12.65 5.35 -14.59
CA ASN A 300 -11.20 5.48 -14.62
C ASN A 300 -10.64 4.92 -15.93
N HIS A 301 -9.68 5.63 -16.51
CA HIS A 301 -8.89 5.18 -17.65
C HIS A 301 -7.41 5.35 -17.29
N ASN A 302 -6.69 4.26 -17.21
CA ASN A 302 -5.31 4.26 -16.76
C ASN A 302 -4.41 3.61 -17.81
N ILE A 303 -3.24 4.19 -17.99
CA ILE A 303 -2.17 3.62 -18.81
C ILE A 303 -0.87 3.65 -18.02
N GLY A 304 -0.14 2.55 -18.08
CA GLY A 304 1.20 2.42 -17.50
C GLY A 304 2.15 1.82 -18.53
N PHE A 305 3.34 2.38 -18.63
CA PHE A 305 4.43 1.88 -19.46
C PHE A 305 5.73 1.93 -18.67
N SER A 306 6.59 0.94 -18.83
CA SER A 306 7.96 1.00 -18.34
C SER A 306 8.92 0.39 -19.34
N LEU A 307 10.07 1.04 -19.48
CA LEU A 307 11.21 0.57 -20.27
C LEU A 307 12.42 0.48 -19.36
N GLY A 308 13.10 -0.67 -19.36
CA GLY A 308 14.23 -0.87 -18.49
C GLY A 308 15.37 -1.62 -19.14
N TYR A 309 16.57 -1.36 -18.63
CA TYR A 309 17.81 -2.05 -18.91
C TYR A 309 18.37 -2.64 -17.63
N THR A 310 18.89 -3.85 -17.65
CA THR A 310 19.52 -4.47 -16.47
C THR A 310 20.64 -5.42 -16.88
N ASP A 311 21.79 -5.23 -16.25
CA ASP A 311 22.92 -6.16 -16.26
C ASP A 311 23.48 -6.33 -14.84
N ASP A 312 24.69 -6.85 -14.65
CA ASP A 312 25.29 -7.09 -13.34
C ASP A 312 25.68 -5.81 -12.59
N ALA A 313 25.96 -4.71 -13.30
CA ALA A 313 26.47 -3.46 -12.74
C ALA A 313 25.42 -2.35 -12.75
N LEU A 314 24.51 -2.35 -13.71
CA LEU A 314 23.54 -1.28 -13.96
C LEU A 314 22.12 -1.82 -14.08
N SER A 315 21.20 -1.20 -13.37
CA SER A 315 19.76 -1.37 -13.62
C SER A 315 19.11 0.00 -13.70
N SER A 316 18.49 0.31 -14.83
CA SER A 316 17.76 1.57 -15.02
C SER A 316 16.37 1.30 -15.57
N THR A 317 15.35 1.90 -14.97
CA THR A 317 13.96 1.74 -15.39
C THR A 317 13.26 3.08 -15.42
N THR A 318 12.69 3.42 -16.56
CA THR A 318 11.78 4.56 -16.70
C THR A 318 10.34 4.06 -16.66
N TYR A 319 9.54 4.64 -15.77
CA TYR A 319 8.11 4.39 -15.60
C TYR A 319 7.34 5.62 -16.08
N ILE A 320 6.36 5.41 -16.92
CA ILE A 320 5.44 6.44 -17.40
C ILE A 320 4.03 5.96 -17.05
N SER A 321 3.23 6.80 -16.42
CA SER A 321 1.84 6.46 -16.13
C SER A 321 0.93 7.68 -16.21
N ASN A 322 -0.32 7.44 -16.59
CA ASN A 322 -1.37 8.43 -16.54
C ASN A 322 -2.64 7.79 -15.97
N VAL A 323 -3.20 8.41 -14.96
CA VAL A 323 -4.47 8.04 -14.34
C VAL A 323 -5.47 9.15 -14.62
N HIS A 324 -6.53 8.84 -15.35
CA HIS A 324 -7.65 9.74 -15.59
C HIS A 324 -8.90 9.20 -14.89
N ALA A 325 -9.49 10.00 -14.01
CA ALA A 325 -10.67 9.64 -13.25
C ALA A 325 -11.75 10.74 -13.33
N LYS A 326 -13.02 10.32 -13.43
CA LYS A 326 -14.20 11.17 -13.24
C LYS A 326 -15.10 10.50 -12.21
N ASN A 327 -15.41 11.17 -11.10
CA ASN A 327 -16.17 10.60 -9.99
C ASN A 327 -17.23 11.60 -9.53
N GLY A 328 -18.46 11.14 -9.35
CA GLY A 328 -19.52 11.88 -8.70
C GLY A 328 -19.46 11.74 -7.17
N PHE A 329 -20.22 12.58 -6.47
CA PHE A 329 -20.40 12.57 -5.03
C PHE A 329 -21.88 12.63 -4.69
N PHE A 330 -22.31 11.89 -3.67
CA PHE A 330 -23.73 11.83 -3.29
C PHE A 330 -24.32 13.20 -3.04
N ALA A 331 -23.62 14.05 -2.29
CA ALA A 331 -24.08 15.37 -1.96
C ALA A 331 -22.89 16.28 -1.63
N ASN A 332 -23.15 17.58 -1.74
CA ASN A 332 -22.35 18.64 -1.14
C ASN A 332 -23.32 19.64 -0.45
N ALA A 333 -22.78 20.69 0.15
CA ALA A 333 -23.59 21.68 0.86
C ALA A 333 -24.65 22.33 -0.04
N HIS A 334 -24.39 22.47 -1.35
CA HIS A 334 -25.39 22.97 -2.30
C HIS A 334 -26.49 21.96 -2.58
N GLY A 335 -26.16 20.68 -2.71
CA GLY A 335 -27.08 19.64 -3.12
C GLY A 335 -28.09 19.22 -2.07
N LEU A 336 -27.76 19.29 -0.79
CA LEU A 336 -28.68 18.94 0.30
C LEU A 336 -29.81 19.97 0.46
N GLU A 337 -29.52 21.25 0.29
CA GLU A 337 -30.53 22.32 0.41
C GLU A 337 -31.48 22.36 -0.77
N VAL A 338 -31.02 22.13 -1.98
CA VAL A 338 -31.81 22.25 -3.22
C VAL A 338 -32.69 21.04 -3.49
N ARG A 339 -32.33 19.84 -2.96
CA ARG A 339 -32.93 18.55 -3.35
C ARG A 339 -33.98 17.99 -2.43
N THR A 340 -34.30 18.67 -1.33
CA THR A 340 -35.36 18.24 -0.41
C THR A 340 -36.74 18.20 -1.04
N SER A 341 -37.00 18.98 -2.09
CA SER A 341 -38.30 19.09 -2.76
C SER A 341 -38.40 18.43 -4.13
N LYS A 342 -37.23 18.13 -4.75
CA LYS A 342 -37.19 17.49 -6.09
C LYS A 342 -36.06 16.45 -6.05
N ILE A 343 -36.42 15.22 -5.73
CA ILE A 343 -35.53 14.10 -6.01
C ILE A 343 -35.55 13.97 -7.54
N ASP A 344 -34.57 14.57 -8.19
CA ASP A 344 -34.33 14.32 -9.60
C ASP A 344 -33.63 12.98 -9.66
N TYR A 345 -34.36 11.98 -10.14
CA TYR A 345 -33.79 10.65 -10.33
C TYR A 345 -32.84 10.74 -11.50
N ASP A 346 -31.63 10.20 -11.30
CA ASP A 346 -30.67 10.02 -12.37
C ASP A 346 -31.33 9.32 -13.56
N LYS A 347 -30.97 9.68 -14.76
CA LYS A 347 -31.45 9.00 -15.97
C LYS A 347 -31.04 7.54 -15.95
N SER A 348 -29.91 7.24 -15.31
CA SER A 348 -29.45 5.88 -15.04
C SER A 348 -28.55 5.88 -13.80
N SER A 349 -28.33 4.72 -13.18
CA SER A 349 -27.38 4.57 -12.08
C SER A 349 -25.90 4.74 -12.49
N ASN A 350 -25.61 4.96 -13.78
CA ASN A 350 -24.25 5.18 -14.30
C ASN A 350 -23.96 6.65 -14.64
N ASP A 351 -24.93 7.55 -14.45
CA ASP A 351 -24.76 8.98 -14.69
C ASP A 351 -23.80 9.58 -13.67
N ILE A 352 -22.99 10.52 -14.11
CA ILE A 352 -22.08 11.28 -13.25
C ILE A 352 -22.46 12.74 -13.39
N ASP A 353 -23.30 13.19 -12.48
CA ASP A 353 -23.83 14.53 -12.39
C ASP A 353 -22.99 15.43 -11.47
N LEU A 354 -23.50 16.61 -11.16
CA LEU A 354 -22.91 17.48 -10.14
C LEU A 354 -23.37 17.08 -8.73
N PRO A 355 -22.50 17.18 -7.73
CA PRO A 355 -21.08 17.56 -7.80
C PRO A 355 -20.18 16.41 -8.31
N LEU A 356 -19.11 16.76 -9.00
CA LEU A 356 -18.16 15.76 -9.49
C LEU A 356 -16.71 16.28 -9.46
N HIS A 357 -15.75 15.32 -9.44
CA HIS A 357 -14.34 15.60 -9.68
C HIS A 357 -13.87 14.97 -10.98
N LYS A 358 -13.00 15.70 -11.69
CA LYS A 358 -12.17 15.16 -12.79
C LYS A 358 -10.71 15.28 -12.39
N VAL A 359 -9.97 14.22 -12.57
CA VAL A 359 -8.53 14.19 -12.24
C VAL A 359 -7.75 13.60 -13.40
N ASN A 360 -6.67 14.25 -13.77
CA ASN A 360 -5.66 13.69 -14.66
C ASN A 360 -4.30 13.76 -13.97
N HIS A 361 -3.69 12.60 -13.67
CA HIS A 361 -2.42 12.51 -13.00
C HIS A 361 -1.38 11.81 -13.89
N PHE A 362 -0.54 12.61 -14.53
CA PHE A 362 0.57 12.14 -15.32
C PHE A 362 1.84 12.04 -14.48
N LYS A 363 2.60 10.94 -14.64
CA LYS A 363 3.87 10.70 -13.94
C LYS A 363 4.90 10.12 -14.89
N ILE A 364 6.14 10.59 -14.78
CA ILE A 364 7.32 9.98 -15.36
C ILE A 364 8.41 9.91 -14.30
N ASN A 365 8.90 8.70 -14.03
CA ASN A 365 9.91 8.43 -13.02
C ASN A 365 11.01 7.59 -13.63
N ASN A 366 12.26 7.88 -13.30
CA ASN A 366 13.40 7.02 -13.63
C ASN A 366 14.11 6.59 -12.35
N ASN A 367 14.40 5.31 -12.24
CA ASN A 367 15.20 4.72 -11.17
C ASN A 367 16.42 4.06 -11.79
N THR A 368 17.59 4.54 -11.44
CA THR A 368 18.86 4.00 -11.88
C THR A 368 19.67 3.54 -10.68
N ARG A 369 20.08 2.28 -10.71
CA ARG A 369 20.93 1.65 -9.70
C ARG A 369 22.25 1.24 -10.31
N PHE A 370 23.34 1.69 -9.72
CA PHE A 370 24.69 1.23 -9.99
C PHE A 370 25.12 0.27 -8.87
N SER A 371 25.50 -0.95 -9.24
CA SER A 371 25.99 -1.97 -8.31
C SER A 371 27.50 -2.09 -8.44
N LEU A 372 28.23 -1.61 -7.44
CA LEU A 372 29.66 -1.71 -7.33
C LEU A 372 30.03 -2.81 -6.32
N LYS A 373 31.30 -3.18 -6.20
CA LYS A 373 31.74 -4.34 -5.39
C LYS A 373 31.23 -4.29 -3.95
N ASN A 374 31.31 -3.12 -3.27
CA ASN A 374 30.92 -2.94 -1.87
C ASN A 374 29.97 -1.74 -1.71
N ASN A 375 29.40 -1.25 -2.79
CA ASN A 375 28.60 -0.03 -2.80
C ASN A 375 27.47 -0.18 -3.79
N THR A 376 26.30 0.39 -3.46
CA THR A 376 25.17 0.52 -4.37
C THR A 376 24.71 1.97 -4.36
N LEU A 377 24.71 2.59 -5.54
CA LEU A 377 24.22 3.96 -5.73
C LEU A 377 22.87 3.92 -6.43
N ASP A 378 21.81 4.41 -5.79
CA ASP A 378 20.49 4.61 -6.36
C ASP A 378 20.27 6.08 -6.68
N ILE A 379 19.85 6.39 -7.90
CA ILE A 379 19.42 7.71 -8.35
C ILE A 379 17.99 7.60 -8.85
N GLU A 380 17.09 8.42 -8.28
CA GLU A 380 15.68 8.43 -8.62
C GLU A 380 15.28 9.86 -9.02
N ILE A 381 14.68 10.01 -10.22
CA ILE A 381 14.22 11.28 -10.76
C ILE A 381 12.74 11.14 -11.12
N GLY A 382 11.92 12.09 -10.70
CA GLY A 382 10.49 12.07 -10.97
C GLY A 382 9.92 13.42 -11.38
N PHE A 383 8.96 13.38 -12.29
CA PHE A 383 8.06 14.48 -12.61
C PHE A 383 6.63 14.00 -12.52
N GLN A 384 5.78 14.78 -11.87
CA GLN A 384 4.36 14.51 -11.73
C GLN A 384 3.56 15.78 -12.05
N LYS A 385 2.49 15.63 -12.83
CA LYS A 385 1.51 16.68 -13.07
C LYS A 385 0.14 16.17 -12.67
N ASN A 386 -0.40 16.71 -11.58
CA ASN A 386 -1.75 16.44 -11.13
C ASN A 386 -2.65 17.63 -11.47
N ASP A 387 -3.64 17.40 -12.32
CA ASP A 387 -4.65 18.36 -12.71
C ASP A 387 -6.02 17.87 -12.22
N ARG A 388 -6.59 18.58 -11.26
CA ARG A 388 -7.86 18.26 -10.61
C ARG A 388 -8.85 19.40 -10.81
N GLU A 389 -10.01 19.06 -11.36
CA GLU A 389 -11.17 19.91 -11.45
C GLU A 389 -12.26 19.44 -10.50
N GLU A 390 -12.87 20.37 -9.78
CA GLU A 390 -14.01 20.16 -8.91
C GLU A 390 -15.17 20.98 -9.49
N HIS A 391 -16.25 20.28 -9.80
CA HIS A 391 -17.41 20.88 -10.42
C HIS A 391 -18.61 20.81 -9.48
N SER A 392 -19.31 21.92 -9.35
CA SER A 392 -20.55 22.08 -8.58
C SER A 392 -21.59 22.86 -9.38
N GLU A 393 -22.83 22.89 -8.93
CA GLU A 393 -23.84 23.75 -9.50
C GLU A 393 -23.42 25.21 -9.35
N PRO A 394 -23.59 26.06 -10.41
CA PRO A 394 -23.19 27.45 -10.37
C PRO A 394 -24.20 28.27 -9.57
N ILE A 395 -23.99 28.33 -8.25
CA ILE A 395 -24.84 29.07 -7.30
C ILE A 395 -24.07 30.30 -6.81
N ALA A 396 -24.75 31.45 -6.75
CA ALA A 396 -24.18 32.66 -6.19
C ALA A 396 -24.05 32.55 -4.66
N HIS A 397 -22.91 32.98 -4.12
CA HIS A 397 -22.68 33.03 -2.68
C HIS A 397 -22.38 34.45 -2.22
N GLY A 398 -23.06 34.91 -1.18
CA GLY A 398 -22.95 36.27 -0.68
C GLY A 398 -23.21 37.32 -1.77
N TYR A 399 -22.22 38.14 -2.08
CA TYR A 399 -22.30 39.21 -3.08
C TYR A 399 -21.75 38.81 -4.47
N MET A 400 -21.42 37.56 -4.65
CA MET A 400 -20.93 37.01 -5.93
C MET A 400 -22.07 36.97 -6.95
N SER A 401 -21.85 37.43 -8.18
CA SER A 401 -22.76 37.16 -9.29
C SER A 401 -22.80 35.67 -9.59
N LYS A 402 -23.94 35.15 -10.06
CA LYS A 402 -24.09 33.74 -10.41
C LYS A 402 -23.01 33.35 -11.41
N PRO A 403 -22.20 32.31 -11.08
CA PRO A 403 -21.18 31.81 -12.00
C PRO A 403 -21.76 31.26 -13.29
N THR A 404 -21.02 31.38 -14.38
CA THR A 404 -21.44 30.88 -15.72
C THR A 404 -20.88 29.48 -16.01
N SER A 405 -19.94 28.99 -15.19
CA SER A 405 -19.29 27.71 -15.33
C SER A 405 -19.59 26.81 -14.13
N THR A 406 -19.68 25.50 -14.37
CA THR A 406 -19.77 24.51 -13.32
C THR A 406 -18.41 24.24 -12.63
N MET A 407 -17.28 24.68 -13.22
CA MET A 407 -15.96 24.49 -12.63
C MET A 407 -15.80 25.42 -11.41
N GLU A 408 -16.02 24.84 -10.22
CA GLU A 408 -15.87 25.55 -8.96
C GLU A 408 -14.40 25.82 -8.66
N ARG A 409 -13.56 24.79 -8.73
CA ARG A 409 -12.12 24.88 -8.45
C ARG A 409 -11.33 24.00 -9.42
N ARG A 410 -10.12 24.45 -9.71
CA ARG A 410 -9.11 23.66 -10.40
C ARG A 410 -7.77 23.85 -9.71
N PHE A 411 -7.09 22.74 -9.48
CA PHE A 411 -5.74 22.68 -8.92
C PHE A 411 -4.82 21.99 -9.91
N THR A 412 -3.81 22.72 -10.40
CA THR A 412 -2.80 22.17 -11.29
C THR A 412 -1.46 22.16 -10.54
N LYS A 413 -1.05 21.00 -10.06
CA LYS A 413 0.20 20.81 -9.31
C LYS A 413 1.25 20.10 -10.16
N ASN A 414 2.40 20.75 -10.36
CA ASN A 414 3.60 20.14 -10.89
C ASN A 414 4.56 19.83 -9.74
N THR A 415 5.10 18.62 -9.71
CA THR A 415 6.07 18.16 -8.70
C THR A 415 7.30 17.58 -9.38
N TYR A 416 8.47 18.00 -8.95
CA TYR A 416 9.78 17.53 -9.38
C TYR A 416 10.48 16.89 -8.18
N ASN A 417 10.97 15.66 -8.36
CA ASN A 417 11.63 14.88 -7.32
C ASN A 417 13.01 14.47 -7.79
N PHE A 418 13.99 14.56 -6.90
CA PHE A 418 15.32 14.02 -7.09
C PHE A 418 15.79 13.35 -5.80
N ASN A 419 16.11 12.08 -5.86
CA ASN A 419 16.64 11.32 -4.73
C ASN A 419 17.97 10.68 -5.13
N ILE A 420 18.94 10.75 -4.25
CA ILE A 420 20.17 9.99 -4.34
C ILE A 420 20.39 9.23 -3.05
N LYS A 421 20.69 7.95 -3.16
CA LYS A 421 20.92 7.08 -2.01
C LYS A 421 22.14 6.20 -2.27
N ASN A 422 23.07 6.19 -1.34
CA ASN A 422 24.28 5.39 -1.39
C ASN A 422 24.29 4.38 -0.26
N GLU A 423 24.41 3.09 -0.57
CA GLU A 423 24.52 2.00 0.38
C GLU A 423 25.94 1.45 0.34
N ASN A 424 26.69 1.62 1.43
CA ASN A 424 28.05 1.12 1.60
C ASN A 424 28.05 -0.07 2.55
N TYR A 425 28.69 -1.16 2.13
CA TYR A 425 28.83 -2.38 2.92
C TYR A 425 30.28 -2.48 3.42
N TYR A 426 30.42 -2.36 4.73
CA TYR A 426 31.69 -2.53 5.43
C TYR A 426 31.68 -3.87 6.15
N PHE A 427 32.59 -4.76 5.77
CA PHE A 427 32.60 -6.12 6.26
C PHE A 427 31.28 -6.86 5.97
N ASP A 428 31.05 -8.00 6.59
CA ASP A 428 29.85 -8.79 6.42
C ASP A 428 28.73 -8.42 7.40
N ASN A 429 28.96 -7.45 8.26
CA ASN A 429 28.11 -7.15 9.41
C ASN A 429 27.70 -5.67 9.55
N TYR A 430 28.23 -4.77 8.74
CA TYR A 430 27.94 -3.33 8.88
C TYR A 430 27.59 -2.69 7.55
N LYS A 431 26.47 -1.98 7.51
CA LYS A 431 26.00 -1.21 6.35
C LYS A 431 25.68 0.23 6.75
N ILE A 432 26.16 1.18 5.98
CA ILE A 432 25.79 2.60 6.07
C ILE A 432 24.98 2.97 4.84
N VAL A 433 23.86 3.64 5.04
CA VAL A 433 23.03 4.22 3.99
C VAL A 433 23.03 5.74 4.17
N THR A 434 23.47 6.45 3.16
CA THR A 434 23.40 7.92 3.10
C THR A 434 22.50 8.35 1.97
N GLY A 435 21.80 9.47 2.10
CA GLY A 435 20.98 9.94 1.01
C GLY A 435 20.55 11.39 1.14
N ILE A 436 20.13 11.92 -0.01
CA ILE A 436 19.57 13.28 -0.16
C ILE A 436 18.28 13.16 -0.95
N ASN A 437 17.24 13.86 -0.52
CA ASN A 437 15.97 13.99 -1.22
C ASN A 437 15.70 15.46 -1.49
N LEU A 438 15.26 15.78 -2.71
CA LEU A 438 14.85 17.12 -3.14
C LEU A 438 13.46 17.03 -3.74
N ASP A 439 12.55 17.90 -3.29
CA ASP A 439 11.20 18.02 -3.83
C ASP A 439 10.89 19.49 -4.12
N TYR A 440 10.38 19.78 -5.31
CA TYR A 440 9.86 21.09 -5.68
C TYR A 440 8.45 20.97 -6.21
N GLN A 441 7.52 21.76 -5.68
CA GLN A 441 6.11 21.77 -6.06
C GLN A 441 5.68 23.17 -6.44
N HIS A 442 4.86 23.26 -7.49
CA HIS A 442 4.17 24.47 -7.88
C HIS A 442 2.71 24.13 -8.14
N ASN A 443 1.81 24.75 -7.37
CA ASN A 443 0.36 24.58 -7.49
C ASN A 443 -0.30 25.88 -7.95
N LYS A 444 -1.01 25.84 -9.07
CA LYS A 444 -1.86 26.90 -9.58
C LYS A 444 -3.32 26.60 -9.27
N ILE A 445 -4.11 27.64 -9.13
CA ILE A 445 -5.55 27.57 -8.90
C ILE A 445 -6.34 28.27 -10.02
N ALA A 446 -7.56 27.81 -10.26
CA ALA A 446 -8.54 28.44 -11.13
C ALA A 446 -9.96 28.05 -10.68
N GLY A 447 -10.98 28.61 -11.30
CA GLY A 447 -12.39 28.43 -10.97
C GLY A 447 -12.97 29.63 -10.23
N TRP A 448 -14.27 29.55 -9.91
CA TRP A 448 -14.95 30.63 -9.22
C TRP A 448 -14.93 30.55 -7.70
N GLY A 449 -14.64 29.35 -7.15
CA GLY A 449 -14.53 29.09 -5.71
C GLY A 449 -13.07 29.13 -5.23
N PHE A 450 -12.86 29.71 -4.05
CA PHE A 450 -11.55 29.76 -3.41
C PHE A 450 -11.51 28.86 -2.18
N LEU A 451 -10.43 28.08 -2.00
CA LEU A 451 -10.19 27.31 -0.79
C LEU A 451 -8.75 27.49 -0.28
N ILE A 452 -7.76 27.31 -1.15
CA ILE A 452 -6.33 27.49 -0.86
C ILE A 452 -5.71 28.40 -1.93
N PRO A 453 -4.67 29.18 -1.58
CA PRO A 453 -3.97 30.01 -2.56
C PRO A 453 -3.07 29.19 -3.50
N GLU A 454 -2.61 29.83 -4.55
CA GLU A 454 -1.43 29.36 -5.28
C GLU A 454 -0.22 29.29 -4.35
N TYR A 455 0.59 28.24 -4.52
CA TYR A 455 1.79 28.08 -3.71
C TYR A 455 2.95 27.41 -4.45
N THR A 456 4.15 27.66 -3.96
CA THR A 456 5.33 26.86 -4.25
C THR A 456 5.87 26.28 -2.95
N ARG A 457 6.30 25.02 -3.00
CA ARG A 457 6.95 24.32 -1.87
C ARG A 457 8.26 23.73 -2.35
N PHE A 458 9.33 24.00 -1.63
CA PHE A 458 10.65 23.37 -1.81
C PHE A 458 11.02 22.64 -0.53
N THR A 459 11.46 21.41 -0.62
CA THR A 459 11.99 20.65 0.51
C THR A 459 13.29 19.95 0.13
N VAL A 460 14.23 19.95 1.04
CA VAL A 460 15.48 19.20 0.94
C VAL A 460 15.74 18.47 2.27
N GLY A 461 16.11 17.20 2.18
CA GLY A 461 16.45 16.40 3.34
C GLY A 461 17.69 15.55 3.10
N ALA A 462 18.54 15.44 4.10
CA ALA A 462 19.71 14.57 4.09
C ALA A 462 19.68 13.62 5.28
N PHE A 463 20.10 12.37 5.07
CA PHE A 463 20.07 11.37 6.12
C PHE A 463 21.27 10.42 6.10
N VAL A 464 21.55 9.88 7.28
CA VAL A 464 22.47 8.76 7.48
C VAL A 464 21.76 7.70 8.29
N TYR A 465 21.81 6.44 7.82
CA TYR A 465 21.20 5.31 8.45
C TYR A 465 22.20 4.16 8.55
N ASN A 466 22.41 3.65 9.74
CA ASN A 466 23.38 2.62 10.06
C ASN A 466 22.69 1.33 10.41
N GLN A 467 23.22 0.22 9.94
CA GLN A 467 22.75 -1.13 10.26
C GLN A 467 23.94 -1.98 10.68
N LEU A 468 23.90 -2.53 11.90
CA LEU A 468 24.95 -3.35 12.47
C LEU A 468 24.39 -4.72 12.88
N LYS A 469 24.97 -5.77 12.35
CA LYS A 469 24.75 -7.13 12.79
C LYS A 469 25.83 -7.51 13.82
N ILE A 470 25.47 -7.48 15.10
CA ILE A 470 26.40 -7.85 16.18
C ILE A 470 26.75 -9.33 16.09
N ASN A 471 25.73 -10.19 15.90
CA ASN A 471 25.87 -11.61 15.71
C ASN A 471 24.67 -12.17 14.91
N LYS A 472 24.53 -13.48 14.74
CA LYS A 472 23.43 -14.11 13.99
C LYS A 472 22.04 -13.80 14.57
N ASN A 473 21.95 -13.38 15.82
CA ASN A 473 20.70 -13.20 16.56
C ASN A 473 20.36 -11.72 16.78
N ILE A 474 21.37 -10.83 16.90
CA ILE A 474 21.21 -9.43 17.31
C ILE A 474 21.56 -8.51 16.15
N HIS A 475 20.63 -7.62 15.81
CA HIS A 475 20.83 -6.55 14.84
C HIS A 475 20.40 -5.23 15.47
N ILE A 476 21.18 -4.18 15.22
CA ILE A 476 20.92 -2.83 15.66
C ILE A 476 20.86 -1.94 14.42
N ASP A 477 19.96 -1.01 14.40
CA ASP A 477 19.91 0.05 13.40
C ASP A 477 19.64 1.39 14.04
N ALA A 478 20.24 2.44 13.49
CA ALA A 478 20.06 3.81 13.92
C ALA A 478 20.24 4.79 12.78
N GLY A 479 19.47 5.85 12.78
CA GLY A 479 19.55 6.87 11.75
C GLY A 479 19.16 8.26 12.25
N ILE A 480 19.67 9.25 11.55
CA ILE A 480 19.32 10.66 11.72
C ILE A 480 19.06 11.27 10.35
N ARG A 481 18.14 12.19 10.31
CA ARG A 481 17.77 12.96 9.13
C ARG A 481 17.50 14.40 9.51
N TYR A 482 17.96 15.35 8.70
CA TYR A 482 17.60 16.76 8.77
C TYR A 482 16.88 17.17 7.51
N ASP A 483 15.79 17.91 7.65
CA ASP A 483 15.02 18.46 6.52
C ASP A 483 14.83 19.96 6.71
N TYR A 484 14.95 20.67 5.58
CA TYR A 484 14.59 22.06 5.42
C TYR A 484 13.46 22.18 4.39
N GLY A 485 12.49 23.04 4.65
CA GLY A 485 11.38 23.34 3.76
C GLY A 485 11.09 24.83 3.66
N ASN A 486 10.77 25.28 2.45
CA ASN A 486 10.27 26.60 2.18
C ASN A 486 8.92 26.53 1.48
N LEU A 487 7.93 27.24 1.99
CA LEU A 487 6.60 27.35 1.41
C LEU A 487 6.25 28.82 1.17
N LYS A 488 5.92 29.16 -0.09
CA LYS A 488 5.48 30.48 -0.48
C LYS A 488 4.04 30.42 -0.95
N THR A 489 3.17 31.26 -0.40
CA THR A 489 1.79 31.43 -0.83
C THR A 489 1.61 32.77 -1.53
N GLN A 490 0.67 32.82 -2.51
CA GLN A 490 0.32 34.07 -3.20
C GLN A 490 -0.85 34.76 -2.51
N ALA A 491 -0.92 36.10 -2.67
CA ALA A 491 -2.11 36.83 -2.29
C ALA A 491 -3.27 36.48 -3.24
N TYR A 492 -4.47 36.35 -2.69
CA TYR A 492 -5.70 36.16 -3.45
C TYR A 492 -6.78 37.10 -2.97
N TYR A 493 -7.42 37.79 -3.91
CA TYR A 493 -8.56 38.64 -3.69
C TYR A 493 -9.75 38.12 -4.47
N GLU A 494 -10.95 38.16 -3.88
CA GLU A 494 -12.17 37.81 -4.58
C GLU A 494 -12.36 38.66 -5.86
N SER A 495 -12.97 38.10 -6.90
CA SER A 495 -13.26 38.79 -8.14
C SER A 495 -14.35 39.84 -7.98
N PHE A 496 -15.18 39.74 -6.95
CA PHE A 496 -16.30 40.61 -6.62
C PHE A 496 -16.04 41.41 -5.34
N VAL A 497 -16.86 42.46 -5.13
CA VAL A 497 -16.79 43.30 -3.92
C VAL A 497 -17.85 42.87 -2.92
N SER A 498 -17.51 42.95 -1.65
CA SER A 498 -18.38 42.63 -0.51
C SER A 498 -18.38 43.82 0.48
N PRO A 499 -19.46 44.07 1.23
CA PRO A 499 -19.45 45.08 2.25
C PRO A 499 -18.53 44.69 3.41
N VAL A 500 -17.62 45.57 3.76
CA VAL A 500 -16.71 45.43 4.89
C VAL A 500 -16.98 46.53 5.87
N ASN A 501 -17.39 46.17 7.08
CA ASN A 501 -17.55 47.11 8.17
C ASN A 501 -16.21 47.25 8.94
N LYS A 502 -15.64 48.46 8.88
CA LYS A 502 -14.46 48.83 9.70
C LYS A 502 -14.86 50.00 10.60
N ASN A 503 -14.93 49.73 11.89
CA ASN A 503 -15.26 50.76 12.91
C ASN A 503 -16.60 51.51 12.64
N GLY A 504 -17.62 50.79 12.17
CA GLY A 504 -18.95 51.36 11.84
C GLY A 504 -19.11 51.91 10.42
N ILE A 505 -18.03 52.02 9.64
CA ILE A 505 -18.05 52.48 8.26
C ILE A 505 -18.10 51.27 7.34
N ILE A 506 -19.17 51.16 6.56
CA ILE A 506 -19.34 50.10 5.55
C ILE A 506 -18.77 50.59 4.23
N SER A 507 -17.81 49.84 3.69
CA SER A 507 -17.23 50.06 2.36
C SER A 507 -17.22 48.79 1.52
N MET A 508 -17.48 48.93 0.20
CA MET A 508 -17.45 47.81 -0.74
C MET A 508 -15.99 47.51 -1.13
N GLN A 509 -15.48 46.35 -0.76
CA GLN A 509 -14.09 45.98 -1.00
C GLN A 509 -14.00 44.54 -1.51
N LYS A 510 -12.97 44.25 -2.35
CA LYS A 510 -12.59 42.87 -2.66
C LYS A 510 -11.97 42.25 -1.43
N LEU A 511 -12.60 41.19 -0.91
CA LEU A 511 -12.08 40.49 0.25
C LEU A 511 -10.76 39.77 -0.08
N GLN A 512 -9.75 40.04 0.73
CA GLN A 512 -8.49 39.28 0.67
C GLN A 512 -8.65 37.96 1.39
N ARG A 513 -8.60 36.86 0.63
CA ARG A 513 -8.71 35.50 1.16
C ARG A 513 -7.37 34.91 1.59
N SER A 514 -6.27 35.30 0.93
CA SER A 514 -4.91 34.91 1.27
C SER A 514 -3.93 36.05 1.15
N THR A 515 -2.94 36.06 2.01
CA THR A 515 -1.79 36.98 1.98
C THR A 515 -0.60 36.32 1.29
N LYS A 516 0.29 37.12 0.74
CA LYS A 516 1.59 36.63 0.23
C LYS A 516 2.50 36.32 1.43
N ASN A 517 2.96 35.07 1.53
CA ASN A 517 3.83 34.64 2.61
C ASN A 517 5.06 33.91 2.07
N ASN A 518 6.13 33.89 2.84
CA ASN A 518 7.33 33.11 2.59
C ASN A 518 7.76 32.50 3.95
N LEU A 519 7.43 31.21 4.12
CA LEU A 519 7.58 30.51 5.38
C LEU A 519 8.71 29.48 5.28
N HIS A 520 9.51 29.40 6.32
CA HIS A 520 10.65 28.51 6.43
C HIS A 520 10.45 27.56 7.60
N PHE A 521 10.76 26.30 7.38
CA PHE A 521 10.62 25.24 8.36
C PHE A 521 11.85 24.33 8.30
N ASP A 522 12.33 23.93 9.45
CA ASP A 522 13.37 22.92 9.57
C ASP A 522 13.13 22.05 10.81
N ASN A 523 13.60 20.83 10.77
CA ASN A 523 13.59 19.94 11.92
C ASN A 523 14.46 18.71 11.63
N PHE A 524 14.70 17.91 12.67
CA PHE A 524 15.37 16.63 12.52
C PHE A 524 14.46 15.46 12.92
N SER A 525 14.68 14.32 12.27
CA SER A 525 14.13 13.01 12.63
C SER A 525 15.28 12.11 13.07
N ALA A 526 15.02 11.22 14.00
CA ALA A 526 15.97 10.21 14.43
C ALA A 526 15.23 8.91 14.77
N SER A 527 15.88 7.79 14.54
CA SER A 527 15.39 6.48 14.98
C SER A 527 16.53 5.58 15.42
N ALA A 528 16.25 4.73 16.40
CA ALA A 528 17.13 3.67 16.82
C ALA A 528 16.31 2.41 17.14
N GLY A 529 16.83 1.26 16.75
CA GLY A 529 16.13 0.03 16.96
C GLY A 529 17.04 -1.17 17.16
N ILE A 530 16.51 -2.17 17.83
CA ILE A 530 17.15 -3.44 18.06
C ILE A 530 16.21 -4.58 17.69
N SER A 531 16.74 -5.60 17.03
CA SER A 531 16.03 -6.87 16.83
C SER A 531 16.84 -8.03 17.40
N TYR A 532 16.16 -8.91 18.12
CA TYR A 532 16.70 -10.12 18.69
C TYR A 532 15.92 -11.33 18.20
N SER A 533 16.58 -12.25 17.52
CA SER A 533 15.99 -13.50 17.00
C SER A 533 16.54 -14.69 17.78
N LEU A 534 15.66 -15.48 18.40
CA LEU A 534 16.04 -16.69 19.12
C LEU A 534 15.22 -17.87 18.59
N LYS A 535 15.87 -18.81 17.86
CA LYS A 535 15.19 -19.94 17.23
C LYS A 535 13.91 -19.47 16.46
N ASN A 536 12.74 -19.69 17.05
CA ASN A 536 11.43 -19.44 16.46
C ASN A 536 10.80 -18.12 16.97
N THR A 537 11.53 -17.31 17.75
CA THR A 537 11.01 -16.05 18.28
C THR A 537 11.79 -14.86 17.75
N LEU A 538 11.09 -13.75 17.58
CA LEU A 538 11.63 -12.47 17.15
C LEU A 538 11.11 -11.37 18.07
N TYR A 539 12.02 -10.62 18.66
CA TYR A 539 11.75 -9.43 19.45
C TYR A 539 12.32 -8.23 18.73
N LYS A 540 11.55 -7.15 18.64
CA LYS A 540 12.03 -5.87 18.11
C LYS A 540 11.57 -4.75 19.02
N ILE A 541 12.38 -3.73 19.17
CA ILE A 541 12.04 -2.46 19.77
C ILE A 541 12.62 -1.38 18.89
N ASN A 542 11.81 -0.37 18.59
CA ASN A 542 12.22 0.80 17.82
C ASN A 542 11.71 2.06 18.52
N ILE A 543 12.58 3.04 18.69
CA ILE A 543 12.24 4.36 19.21
C ILE A 543 12.61 5.42 18.19
N GLY A 544 11.91 6.53 18.15
CA GLY A 544 12.29 7.60 17.25
C GLY A 544 11.48 8.87 17.41
N LYS A 545 12.01 9.91 16.80
CA LYS A 545 11.37 11.19 16.56
C LYS A 545 11.14 11.33 15.07
N SER A 546 9.90 11.60 14.68
CA SER A 546 9.49 11.95 13.32
C SER A 546 8.83 13.33 13.33
N PHE A 547 8.80 14.00 12.19
CA PHE A 547 8.08 15.26 12.06
C PHE A 547 7.49 15.44 10.67
N ARG A 548 6.63 16.43 10.50
CA ARG A 548 6.18 16.91 9.19
C ARG A 548 6.06 18.44 9.16
N ILE A 549 6.27 18.98 7.97
CA ILE A 549 6.10 20.41 7.69
C ILE A 549 4.61 20.70 7.46
N PRO A 550 4.04 21.79 8.00
CA PRO A 550 2.68 22.20 7.69
C PRO A 550 2.47 22.43 6.20
N LEU A 551 1.28 22.08 5.69
CA LEU A 551 0.93 22.21 4.29
C LEU A 551 0.24 23.54 3.98
N ALA A 552 0.15 23.89 2.70
CA ALA A 552 -0.46 25.13 2.24
C ALA A 552 -1.92 25.29 2.68
N ASN A 553 -2.72 24.21 2.69
CA ASN A 553 -4.09 24.23 3.19
C ASN A 553 -4.17 24.46 4.71
N GLU A 554 -3.26 23.87 5.48
CA GLU A 554 -3.22 24.04 6.94
C GLU A 554 -2.84 25.47 7.34
N LEU A 555 -1.98 26.10 6.54
CA LEU A 555 -1.47 27.46 6.79
C LEU A 555 -2.37 28.57 6.22
N ALA A 556 -3.00 28.35 5.05
CA ALA A 556 -3.57 29.42 4.27
C ALA A 556 -4.93 29.11 3.62
N SER A 557 -5.65 28.04 4.02
CA SER A 557 -7.05 27.87 3.59
C SER A 557 -7.91 28.99 4.18
N ASN A 558 -8.86 29.49 3.40
CA ASN A 558 -9.82 30.50 3.84
C ASN A 558 -11.05 30.52 2.93
N GLY A 559 -11.76 29.40 2.85
CA GLY A 559 -12.88 29.25 1.93
C GLY A 559 -13.81 28.10 2.30
N VAL A 560 -14.89 27.98 1.55
CA VAL A 560 -15.86 26.92 1.72
C VAL A 560 -15.36 25.64 1.06
N ASN A 561 -15.39 24.54 1.81
CA ASN A 561 -15.27 23.20 1.27
C ASN A 561 -16.67 22.58 1.20
N TYR A 562 -17.35 22.73 0.06
CA TYR A 562 -18.74 22.32 -0.12
C TYR A 562 -18.93 20.82 0.01
N HIS A 563 -17.95 20.01 -0.44
CA HIS A 563 -17.99 18.54 -0.30
C HIS A 563 -17.90 18.08 1.16
N MET A 564 -17.35 18.94 2.04
CA MET A 564 -17.16 18.64 3.45
C MET A 564 -18.10 19.42 4.37
N TYR A 565 -19.08 20.15 3.80
CA TYR A 565 -20.10 20.91 4.53
C TYR A 565 -19.54 21.87 5.57
N ARG A 566 -18.41 22.55 5.26
CA ARG A 566 -17.77 23.46 6.20
C ARG A 566 -16.97 24.56 5.53
N TYR A 567 -16.76 25.64 6.28
CA TYR A 567 -15.78 26.65 5.95
C TYR A 567 -14.45 26.30 6.61
N GLU A 568 -13.35 26.26 5.86
CA GLU A 568 -12.02 25.95 6.36
C GLU A 568 -11.14 27.18 6.47
N GLN A 569 -10.48 27.35 7.62
CA GLN A 569 -9.55 28.44 7.90
C GLN A 569 -8.20 27.89 8.34
N GLY A 570 -7.16 28.26 7.60
CA GLY A 570 -5.77 27.97 7.92
C GLY A 570 -5.28 28.81 9.10
N LYS A 571 -4.10 28.42 9.61
CA LYS A 571 -3.40 29.14 10.67
C LYS A 571 -1.93 29.29 10.27
N ILE A 572 -1.53 30.53 10.00
CA ILE A 572 -0.24 30.85 9.38
C ILE A 572 0.97 30.60 10.29
N ASP A 573 0.77 30.61 11.61
CA ASP A 573 1.79 30.43 12.63
C ASP A 573 1.94 29.00 13.13
N LEU A 574 1.43 28.01 12.37
CA LEU A 574 1.64 26.60 12.70
C LEU A 574 3.12 26.23 12.65
N LYS A 575 3.56 25.49 13.66
CA LYS A 575 4.91 24.93 13.76
C LYS A 575 4.95 23.52 13.13
N PRO A 576 6.12 23.00 12.74
CA PRO A 576 6.26 21.60 12.34
C PRO A 576 5.68 20.66 13.38
N GLU A 577 4.87 19.71 12.95
CA GLU A 577 4.33 18.67 13.83
C GLU A 577 5.41 17.66 14.16
N SER A 578 5.67 17.41 15.44
CA SER A 578 6.68 16.46 15.91
C SER A 578 6.04 15.33 16.69
N SER A 579 6.48 14.11 16.45
CA SER A 579 6.03 12.88 17.11
C SER A 579 7.21 12.12 17.69
N TYR A 580 7.14 11.75 18.96
CA TYR A 580 8.04 10.84 19.64
C TYR A 580 7.34 9.49 19.76
N GLN A 581 7.99 8.43 19.32
CA GLN A 581 7.37 7.13 19.12
C GLN A 581 8.19 6.02 19.75
N ILE A 582 7.49 5.02 20.25
CA ILE A 582 8.05 3.73 20.62
C ILE A 582 7.17 2.62 20.02
N ASP A 583 7.79 1.69 19.34
CA ASP A 583 7.17 0.51 18.74
C ASP A 583 7.89 -0.73 19.24
N ALA A 584 7.15 -1.76 19.62
CA ALA A 584 7.72 -3.07 19.88
C ALA A 584 7.03 -4.14 19.03
N GLU A 585 7.71 -5.23 18.73
CA GLU A 585 7.16 -6.39 18.04
C GLU A 585 7.66 -7.65 18.74
N PHE A 586 6.75 -8.51 19.08
CA PHE A 586 7.01 -9.88 19.47
C PHE A 586 6.39 -10.81 18.45
N LYS A 587 7.17 -11.72 17.87
CA LYS A 587 6.66 -12.76 16.99
C LYS A 587 7.22 -14.12 17.45
N ALA A 588 6.35 -15.12 17.54
CA ALA A 588 6.73 -16.50 17.80
C ALA A 588 6.07 -17.44 16.79
N ASP A 589 6.87 -18.33 16.21
CA ASP A 589 6.44 -19.37 15.28
C ASP A 589 6.53 -20.74 15.97
N PHE A 590 5.38 -21.39 16.15
CA PHE A 590 5.25 -22.72 16.76
C PHE A 590 5.01 -23.76 15.68
N SER A 591 6.06 -24.19 14.98
CA SER A 591 5.96 -25.22 13.95
C SER A 591 6.48 -26.55 14.48
N GLU A 592 5.63 -27.55 14.63
CA GLU A 592 6.07 -28.92 14.91
C GLU A 592 6.47 -29.62 13.59
N PHE A 593 7.67 -30.14 13.55
CA PHE A 593 8.32 -30.67 12.35
C PHE A 593 7.63 -31.88 11.69
N ASN A 594 6.78 -32.63 12.38
CA ASN A 594 6.23 -33.91 11.87
C ASN A 594 4.73 -33.99 11.64
N ASN A 595 3.90 -33.02 12.08
CA ASN A 595 2.43 -33.12 11.98
C ASN A 595 1.73 -31.94 11.26
N PHE A 596 2.44 -31.14 10.44
CA PHE A 596 1.87 -30.02 9.65
C PHE A 596 1.09 -28.98 10.45
N LYS A 597 1.24 -28.95 11.76
CA LYS A 597 0.67 -27.91 12.61
C LYS A 597 1.59 -26.70 12.58
N LYS A 598 1.13 -25.61 11.98
CA LYS A 598 1.82 -24.32 12.03
C LYS A 598 0.98 -23.37 12.87
N ALA A 599 1.56 -22.78 13.88
CA ALA A 599 0.94 -21.73 14.66
C ALA A 599 1.93 -20.57 14.78
N SER A 600 1.44 -19.33 14.68
CA SER A 600 2.23 -18.14 14.94
C SER A 600 1.43 -17.11 15.73
N VAL A 601 2.11 -16.34 16.55
CA VAL A 601 1.57 -15.17 17.24
C VAL A 601 2.47 -13.98 16.95
N GLN A 602 1.85 -12.85 16.63
CA GLN A 602 2.53 -11.58 16.50
C GLN A 602 1.79 -10.53 17.33
N LEU A 603 2.51 -9.81 18.18
CA LEU A 603 2.03 -8.72 19.01
C LEU A 603 2.85 -7.46 18.70
N THR A 604 2.19 -6.34 18.44
CA THR A 604 2.86 -5.09 18.07
C THR A 604 2.26 -3.90 18.85
N PRO A 605 2.65 -3.70 20.11
CA PRO A 605 2.26 -2.50 20.86
C PRO A 605 3.02 -1.27 20.38
N PHE A 606 2.40 -0.10 20.52
CA PHE A 606 3.01 1.19 20.19
C PHE A 606 2.49 2.32 21.07
N ALA A 607 3.30 3.37 21.19
CA ALA A 607 2.88 4.64 21.80
C ALA A 607 3.52 5.82 21.05
N ASN A 608 2.76 6.92 20.95
CA ASN A 608 3.19 8.16 20.29
C ASN A 608 2.83 9.36 21.15
N TYR A 609 3.78 10.28 21.34
CA TYR A 609 3.54 11.60 21.91
C TYR A 609 3.79 12.66 20.85
N PHE A 610 2.80 13.54 20.62
CA PHE A 610 2.90 14.67 19.70
C PHE A 610 2.99 15.98 20.48
N ASP A 611 3.97 16.82 20.13
CA ASP A 611 4.05 18.17 20.68
C ASP A 611 3.03 19.11 20.02
N ASN A 612 2.90 19.03 18.69
CA ASN A 612 2.14 19.96 17.86
C ASN A 612 1.30 19.19 16.83
N TYR A 613 0.37 18.36 17.27
CA TYR A 613 -0.52 17.65 16.36
C TYR A 613 -1.46 18.61 15.64
N ILE A 614 -1.33 18.72 14.32
CA ILE A 614 -2.14 19.63 13.49
C ILE A 614 -3.43 18.93 13.10
N TYR A 615 -4.57 19.54 13.38
CA TYR A 615 -5.88 19.05 12.96
C TYR A 615 -6.86 20.20 12.79
N LEU A 616 -7.98 19.91 12.12
CA LEU A 616 -9.06 20.85 11.88
C LEU A 616 -10.13 20.70 12.97
N THR A 617 -10.44 21.80 13.67
CA THR A 617 -11.43 21.81 14.75
C THR A 617 -12.55 22.81 14.46
N PRO A 618 -13.83 22.50 14.79
CA PRO A 618 -14.93 23.44 14.66
C PRO A 618 -14.77 24.63 15.62
N THR A 619 -15.22 25.79 15.19
CA THR A 619 -15.35 27.00 16.01
C THR A 619 -16.82 27.28 16.26
N SER A 620 -17.16 28.26 17.11
CA SER A 620 -18.52 28.75 17.32
C SER A 620 -19.04 29.64 16.17
N GLY A 621 -18.19 30.01 15.22
CA GLY A 621 -18.55 30.90 14.12
C GLY A 621 -19.10 30.14 12.91
N TYR A 622 -19.91 30.85 12.12
CA TYR A 622 -20.50 30.34 10.89
C TYR A 622 -20.16 31.27 9.72
N TYR A 623 -20.12 30.74 8.52
CA TYR A 623 -20.14 31.45 7.26
C TYR A 623 -21.38 30.99 6.52
N GLU A 624 -22.33 31.93 6.34
CA GLU A 624 -23.70 31.57 5.96
C GLU A 624 -24.25 30.50 6.90
N THR A 625 -24.63 29.34 6.39
CA THR A 625 -25.15 28.22 7.17
C THR A 625 -24.05 27.21 7.58
N LEU A 626 -22.83 27.38 7.07
CA LEU A 626 -21.73 26.42 7.25
C LEU A 626 -20.87 26.76 8.45
N GLN A 627 -20.66 25.79 9.33
CA GLN A 627 -19.78 25.94 10.48
C GLN A 627 -18.33 26.19 10.04
N LYS A 628 -17.68 27.17 10.69
CA LYS A 628 -16.24 27.44 10.47
C LYS A 628 -15.39 26.45 11.23
N TYR A 629 -14.44 25.86 10.52
CA TYR A 629 -13.39 25.00 11.08
C TYR A 629 -12.04 25.68 10.93
N LYS A 630 -11.23 25.63 11.97
CA LYS A 630 -9.90 26.23 12.00
C LYS A 630 -8.82 25.19 12.25
N TYR A 631 -7.72 25.28 11.52
CA TYR A 631 -6.55 24.48 11.83
C TYR A 631 -5.95 24.90 13.15
N THR A 632 -5.61 23.90 13.98
CA THR A 632 -5.04 24.13 15.33
C THR A 632 -3.95 23.11 15.61
N GLN A 633 -3.20 23.33 16.69
CA GLN A 633 -2.16 22.43 17.17
C GLN A 633 -2.35 22.16 18.65
N ASN A 634 -2.33 20.87 19.02
CA ASN A 634 -2.42 20.41 20.40
C ASN A 634 -1.35 19.36 20.70
N LYS A 635 -0.99 19.23 21.99
CA LYS A 635 -0.28 18.06 22.48
C LYS A 635 -1.21 16.87 22.50
N VAL A 636 -0.75 15.73 22.00
CA VAL A 636 -1.56 14.53 21.89
C VAL A 636 -0.75 13.30 22.34
N PHE A 637 -1.36 12.44 23.13
CA PHE A 637 -0.82 11.14 23.46
C PHE A 637 -1.68 10.05 22.82
N ARG A 638 -1.05 9.08 22.20
CA ARG A 638 -1.69 7.94 21.55
C ARG A 638 -0.96 6.65 21.93
N TYR A 639 -1.74 5.59 22.11
CA TYR A 639 -1.20 4.24 22.32
C TYR A 639 -2.17 3.20 21.78
N GLY A 640 -1.63 2.03 21.53
CA GLY A 640 -2.41 0.94 20.99
C GLY A 640 -1.57 -0.30 20.71
N GLY A 641 -2.16 -1.22 19.95
CA GLY A 641 -1.47 -2.44 19.57
C GLY A 641 -2.25 -3.23 18.52
N GLU A 642 -1.51 -4.10 17.87
CA GLU A 642 -2.01 -5.07 16.90
C GLU A 642 -1.63 -6.47 17.40
N ILE A 643 -2.59 -7.42 17.32
CA ILE A 643 -2.36 -8.85 17.60
C ILE A 643 -2.76 -9.61 16.36
N THR A 644 -1.92 -10.54 15.92
CA THR A 644 -2.25 -11.49 14.84
C THR A 644 -1.90 -12.90 15.29
N LEU A 645 -2.86 -13.79 15.16
CA LEU A 645 -2.74 -15.22 15.41
C LEU A 645 -2.97 -15.97 14.11
N GLU A 646 -2.06 -16.84 13.72
CA GLU A 646 -2.22 -17.74 12.58
C GLU A 646 -2.15 -19.18 13.08
N TYR A 647 -3.06 -20.01 12.60
CA TYR A 647 -3.11 -21.44 12.96
C TYR A 647 -3.49 -22.30 11.76
N THR A 648 -2.62 -23.22 11.39
CA THR A 648 -2.83 -24.17 10.30
C THR A 648 -2.75 -25.59 10.90
N PRO A 649 -3.89 -26.15 11.40
CA PRO A 649 -3.92 -27.48 12.02
C PRO A 649 -3.58 -28.60 11.04
N ILE A 650 -3.96 -28.45 9.79
CA ILE A 650 -3.66 -29.36 8.68
C ILE A 650 -3.43 -28.54 7.41
N LYS A 651 -2.75 -29.11 6.40
CA LYS A 651 -2.42 -28.40 5.14
C LYS A 651 -3.62 -27.75 4.43
N LYS A 652 -4.83 -28.26 4.67
CA LYS A 652 -6.04 -27.79 4.01
C LYS A 652 -6.80 -26.70 4.74
N ILE A 653 -6.50 -26.47 6.04
CA ILE A 653 -7.27 -25.55 6.87
C ILE A 653 -6.32 -24.52 7.46
N ALA A 654 -6.66 -23.24 7.27
CA ALA A 654 -5.95 -22.13 7.90
C ALA A 654 -6.95 -21.19 8.59
N PHE A 655 -6.57 -20.75 9.78
CA PHE A 655 -7.27 -19.72 10.55
C PHE A 655 -6.32 -18.54 10.78
N THR A 656 -6.86 -17.34 10.66
CA THR A 656 -6.16 -16.11 11.04
C THR A 656 -7.10 -15.27 11.89
N ALA A 657 -6.64 -14.83 13.04
CA ALA A 657 -7.35 -13.87 13.88
C ALA A 657 -6.47 -12.65 14.08
N SER A 658 -7.03 -11.45 13.87
CA SER A 658 -6.34 -10.20 14.13
C SER A 658 -7.20 -9.26 14.94
N LEU A 659 -6.56 -8.48 15.80
CA LEU A 659 -7.21 -7.45 16.62
C LEU A 659 -6.36 -6.18 16.52
N GLU A 660 -7.01 -5.03 16.33
CA GLU A 660 -6.37 -3.73 16.36
C GLU A 660 -7.07 -2.77 17.31
N TYR A 661 -6.28 -2.05 18.09
CA TYR A 661 -6.77 -1.07 19.04
C TYR A 661 -5.91 0.18 19.03
N VAL A 662 -6.55 1.34 19.03
CA VAL A 662 -5.89 2.65 19.13
C VAL A 662 -6.70 3.55 20.06
N LYS A 663 -6.02 4.17 21.00
CA LYS A 663 -6.59 5.23 21.85
C LYS A 663 -5.78 6.50 21.72
N SER A 664 -6.45 7.64 21.62
CA SER A 664 -5.83 8.96 21.55
C SER A 664 -6.42 9.90 22.60
N ARG A 665 -5.62 10.83 23.11
CA ARG A 665 -6.04 11.88 24.05
C ARG A 665 -5.34 13.19 23.73
N GLN A 666 -6.12 14.23 23.60
CA GLN A 666 -5.63 15.60 23.56
C GLN A 666 -5.26 16.04 24.99
N LEU A 667 -4.04 16.52 25.18
CA LEU A 667 -3.50 16.83 26.51
C LEU A 667 -3.68 18.30 26.89
N ASN A 668 -3.99 19.16 25.90
CA ASN A 668 -4.21 20.59 26.12
C ASN A 668 -5.25 21.15 25.13
N GLY A 669 -5.52 22.45 25.17
CA GLY A 669 -6.47 23.15 24.32
C GLY A 669 -7.93 22.95 24.74
N GLU A 670 -8.85 23.52 23.98
CA GLU A 670 -10.32 23.47 24.26
C GLU A 670 -10.88 22.04 24.27
N LYS A 671 -10.27 21.12 23.52
CA LYS A 671 -10.69 19.72 23.43
C LYS A 671 -9.80 18.79 24.27
N LYS A 672 -9.23 19.31 25.38
CA LYS A 672 -8.46 18.48 26.32
C LYS A 672 -9.28 17.29 26.79
N ASN A 673 -8.64 16.12 26.91
CA ASN A 673 -9.20 14.82 27.30
C ASN A 673 -10.14 14.17 26.28
N PHE A 674 -10.48 14.83 25.18
CA PHE A 674 -11.18 14.18 24.07
C PHE A 674 -10.21 13.40 23.16
N SER A 675 -10.76 12.49 22.38
CA SER A 675 -10.08 11.76 21.32
C SER A 675 -9.70 12.68 20.16
N LEU A 676 -8.94 12.18 19.20
CA LEU A 676 -8.76 12.82 17.90
C LEU A 676 -9.96 12.55 16.98
N PRO A 677 -10.26 13.45 16.03
CA PRO A 677 -11.26 13.17 15.00
C PRO A 677 -10.94 11.90 14.20
N PHE A 678 -11.96 11.16 13.80
CA PHE A 678 -11.85 9.91 13.05
C PHE A 678 -11.00 8.82 13.72
N SER A 679 -10.94 8.80 15.05
CA SER A 679 -10.25 7.74 15.79
C SER A 679 -10.91 6.38 15.53
N PRO A 680 -10.18 5.39 14.99
CA PRO A 680 -10.78 4.11 14.64
C PRO A 680 -11.25 3.34 15.90
N PRO A 681 -12.40 2.66 15.84
CA PRO A 681 -12.85 1.77 16.90
C PRO A 681 -12.00 0.51 16.99
N LEU A 682 -12.06 -0.18 18.13
CA LEU A 682 -11.49 -1.53 18.26
C LEU A 682 -12.11 -2.44 17.19
N THR A 683 -11.27 -3.07 16.38
CA THR A 683 -11.69 -3.93 15.27
C THR A 683 -10.99 -5.28 15.35
N GLY A 684 -11.76 -6.34 15.21
CA GLY A 684 -11.27 -7.71 15.10
C GLY A 684 -11.64 -8.32 13.74
N VAL A 685 -10.73 -9.11 13.17
CA VAL A 685 -10.99 -9.89 11.96
C VAL A 685 -10.62 -11.33 12.23
N PHE A 686 -11.55 -12.24 11.98
CA PHE A 686 -11.32 -13.68 12.01
C PHE A 686 -11.52 -14.23 10.60
N SER A 687 -10.51 -14.93 10.08
CA SER A 687 -10.50 -15.50 8.74
C SER A 687 -10.33 -17.01 8.81
N PHE A 688 -11.05 -17.69 7.93
CA PHE A 688 -11.00 -19.13 7.72
C PHE A 688 -10.73 -19.43 6.26
N GLU A 689 -9.80 -20.35 5.97
CA GLU A 689 -9.53 -20.85 4.62
C GLU A 689 -9.59 -22.37 4.62
N TYR A 690 -10.23 -22.94 3.59
CA TYR A 690 -10.21 -24.35 3.28
C TYR A 690 -9.73 -24.60 1.86
N THR A 691 -8.69 -25.41 1.70
CA THR A 691 -8.14 -25.80 0.39
C THR A 691 -8.65 -27.18 0.00
N PHE A 692 -9.39 -27.24 -1.10
CA PHE A 692 -9.89 -28.48 -1.67
C PHE A 692 -8.77 -29.28 -2.35
N ASN A 693 -8.99 -30.59 -2.56
CA ASN A 693 -8.15 -31.35 -3.46
C ASN A 693 -8.38 -30.86 -4.91
N ASP A 694 -7.35 -30.95 -5.71
CA ASP A 694 -7.50 -30.72 -7.15
C ASP A 694 -8.46 -31.75 -7.75
N TRP A 695 -9.37 -31.28 -8.62
CA TRP A 695 -10.38 -32.12 -9.25
C TRP A 695 -10.54 -31.77 -10.73
N VAL A 696 -10.27 -32.74 -11.62
CA VAL A 696 -10.31 -32.63 -13.09
C VAL A 696 -9.56 -31.36 -13.60
N PHE A 697 -10.29 -30.28 -13.82
CA PHE A 697 -9.76 -29.00 -14.34
C PHE A 697 -9.60 -27.92 -13.25
N PHE A 698 -10.07 -28.20 -12.03
CA PHE A 698 -10.04 -27.25 -10.92
C PHE A 698 -8.82 -27.53 -10.04
N GLU A 699 -7.89 -26.58 -10.02
CA GLU A 699 -6.66 -26.68 -9.24
C GLU A 699 -6.60 -25.58 -8.18
N LYS A 700 -5.97 -25.86 -7.05
CA LYS A 700 -5.76 -24.90 -5.96
C LYS A 700 -7.06 -24.21 -5.52
N THR A 701 -8.17 -24.93 -5.56
CA THR A 701 -9.48 -24.40 -5.15
C THR A 701 -9.49 -24.13 -3.67
N LYS A 702 -9.80 -22.88 -3.28
CA LYS A 702 -9.89 -22.44 -1.90
C LYS A 702 -11.22 -21.77 -1.62
N PHE A 703 -11.87 -22.20 -0.57
CA PHE A 703 -12.94 -21.44 0.07
C PHE A 703 -12.32 -20.57 1.14
N PHE A 704 -12.77 -19.32 1.23
CA PHE A 704 -12.37 -18.42 2.32
C PHE A 704 -13.60 -17.71 2.89
N SER A 705 -13.56 -17.44 4.17
CA SER A 705 -14.54 -16.61 4.87
C SER A 705 -13.83 -15.71 5.85
N ASN A 706 -14.32 -14.47 5.99
CA ASN A 706 -13.86 -13.58 7.05
C ASN A 706 -15.04 -12.92 7.78
N LEU A 707 -14.92 -12.87 9.09
CA LEU A 707 -15.80 -12.16 9.99
C LEU A 707 -15.04 -10.93 10.50
N ARG A 708 -15.55 -9.73 10.16
CA ARG A 708 -15.05 -8.45 10.68
C ARG A 708 -16.02 -7.92 11.71
N SER A 709 -15.54 -7.72 12.94
CA SER A 709 -16.33 -7.17 14.03
C SER A 709 -15.69 -5.87 14.51
N THR A 710 -16.50 -4.84 14.57
CA THR A 710 -16.11 -3.51 15.05
C THR A 710 -16.99 -3.17 16.27
N VAL A 711 -16.39 -2.74 17.36
CA VAL A 711 -17.16 -2.35 18.55
C VAL A 711 -17.72 -0.94 18.42
N ASN A 712 -18.67 -0.57 19.30
CA ASN A 712 -19.19 0.79 19.36
C ASN A 712 -18.05 1.79 19.59
N GLN A 713 -18.06 2.90 18.84
CA GLN A 713 -17.14 4.01 19.07
C GLN A 713 -17.82 5.13 19.85
N HIS A 714 -17.53 5.20 21.14
CA HIS A 714 -18.00 6.26 22.05
C HIS A 714 -16.90 7.27 22.37
N ASP A 715 -15.63 6.94 22.08
CA ASP A 715 -14.47 7.79 22.35
C ASP A 715 -14.25 8.76 21.18
N ILE A 716 -15.03 9.83 21.18
CA ILE A 716 -15.14 10.81 20.10
C ILE A 716 -14.73 12.21 20.56
N VAL A 717 -14.61 13.13 19.63
CA VAL A 717 -14.46 14.56 19.88
C VAL A 717 -15.67 15.33 19.32
N PRO A 718 -16.41 16.10 20.15
CA PRO A 718 -17.54 16.90 19.65
C PRO A 718 -17.12 17.87 18.52
N PRO A 719 -17.93 18.01 17.45
CA PRO A 719 -19.31 17.57 17.28
C PRO A 719 -19.53 16.17 16.68
N GLU A 720 -18.47 15.31 16.62
CA GLU A 720 -18.67 13.94 16.17
C GLU A 720 -19.74 13.22 16.99
N LYS A 721 -20.53 12.37 16.31
CA LYS A 721 -21.50 11.47 16.95
C LYS A 721 -20.89 10.09 17.19
N PRO A 722 -21.27 9.39 18.28
CA PRO A 722 -20.92 7.98 18.46
C PRO A 722 -21.34 7.13 17.26
N THR A 723 -20.65 6.05 17.01
CA THR A 723 -20.96 5.12 15.92
C THR A 723 -21.18 3.72 16.49
N ASN A 724 -22.29 3.11 16.13
CA ASN A 724 -22.60 1.75 16.55
C ASN A 724 -21.65 0.76 15.89
N GLY A 725 -21.24 -0.24 16.66
CA GLY A 725 -20.47 -1.36 16.17
C GLY A 725 -21.27 -2.26 15.23
N ALA A 726 -20.56 -3.04 14.44
CA ALA A 726 -21.18 -3.98 13.52
C ALA A 726 -20.27 -5.19 13.28
N THR A 727 -20.92 -6.33 13.01
CA THR A 727 -20.23 -7.54 12.57
C THR A 727 -20.68 -7.88 11.15
N VAL A 728 -19.70 -8.01 10.24
CA VAL A 728 -19.91 -8.33 8.83
C VAL A 728 -19.21 -9.63 8.50
N ILE A 729 -19.90 -10.50 7.77
CA ILE A 729 -19.35 -11.76 7.24
C ILE A 729 -19.25 -11.65 5.72
N ASN A 730 -18.06 -12.01 5.22
CA ASN A 730 -17.77 -12.14 3.80
C ASN A 730 -17.31 -13.58 3.52
N ALA A 731 -17.59 -14.10 2.32
CA ALA A 731 -17.07 -15.39 1.90
C ALA A 731 -16.79 -15.37 0.40
N GLY A 732 -15.96 -16.32 -0.05
CA GLY A 732 -15.65 -16.45 -1.46
C GLY A 732 -14.97 -17.76 -1.79
N LEU A 733 -14.85 -17.97 -3.09
CA LEU A 733 -14.17 -19.11 -3.68
C LEU A 733 -13.13 -18.61 -4.68
N HIS A 734 -11.95 -19.18 -4.62
CA HIS A 734 -10.89 -18.98 -5.60
C HIS A 734 -10.51 -20.33 -6.21
N THR A 735 -10.34 -20.38 -7.53
CA THR A 735 -9.90 -21.59 -8.23
C THR A 735 -9.08 -21.25 -9.47
N ASN A 736 -8.18 -22.16 -9.83
CA ASN A 736 -7.48 -22.14 -11.10
C ASN A 736 -8.16 -23.17 -12.02
N ILE A 737 -8.46 -22.78 -13.26
CA ILE A 737 -9.08 -23.66 -14.27
C ILE A 737 -8.07 -23.93 -15.39
N SER A 738 -7.66 -25.18 -15.55
CA SER A 738 -6.62 -25.62 -16.48
C SER A 738 -7.17 -26.19 -17.80
N VAL A 739 -8.39 -25.81 -18.21
CA VAL A 739 -9.02 -26.30 -19.44
C VAL A 739 -8.25 -25.89 -20.69
N PHE A 740 -7.83 -24.62 -20.78
CA PHE A 740 -7.14 -24.09 -21.97
C PHE A 740 -5.63 -24.28 -21.93
N SER A 741 -5.03 -24.27 -20.77
CA SER A 741 -3.59 -24.43 -20.59
C SER A 741 -3.25 -24.83 -19.16
N LYS A 742 -2.52 -25.94 -19.01
CA LYS A 742 -1.94 -26.32 -17.69
C LYS A 742 -0.81 -25.37 -17.25
N LYS A 743 -0.10 -24.77 -18.22
CA LYS A 743 1.00 -23.86 -17.91
C LYS A 743 0.49 -22.50 -17.42
N ASN A 744 -0.61 -22.02 -18.00
CA ASN A 744 -1.21 -20.73 -17.73
C ASN A 744 -2.71 -20.92 -17.41
N PRO A 745 -3.05 -21.45 -16.22
CA PRO A 745 -4.45 -21.67 -15.85
C PRO A 745 -5.18 -20.33 -15.69
N MET A 746 -6.45 -20.32 -16.05
CA MET A 746 -7.35 -19.20 -15.80
C MET A 746 -7.70 -19.16 -14.32
N LYS A 747 -7.48 -18.04 -13.66
CA LYS A 747 -7.83 -17.85 -12.24
C LYS A 747 -9.21 -17.21 -12.16
N ILE A 748 -10.11 -17.83 -11.41
CA ILE A 748 -11.46 -17.31 -11.17
C ILE A 748 -11.65 -17.12 -9.68
N GLN A 749 -12.21 -15.97 -9.29
CA GLN A 749 -12.60 -15.68 -7.92
C GLN A 749 -14.02 -15.14 -7.87
N GLY A 750 -14.86 -15.77 -7.07
CA GLY A 750 -16.18 -15.26 -6.67
C GLY A 750 -16.13 -14.83 -5.21
N LYS A 751 -16.66 -13.65 -4.88
CA LYS A 751 -16.71 -13.14 -3.51
C LYS A 751 -18.06 -12.52 -3.21
N LEU A 752 -18.61 -12.81 -2.03
CA LEU A 752 -19.83 -12.24 -1.48
C LEU A 752 -19.48 -11.45 -0.22
N ASN A 753 -19.59 -10.12 -0.31
CA ASN A 753 -19.37 -9.22 0.81
C ASN A 753 -20.67 -8.88 1.51
N ASN A 754 -20.63 -8.66 2.83
CA ASN A 754 -21.80 -8.35 3.66
C ASN A 754 -22.97 -9.30 3.42
N ILE A 755 -22.73 -10.61 3.59
CA ILE A 755 -23.67 -11.71 3.24
C ILE A 755 -25.06 -11.47 3.84
N PHE A 756 -25.12 -10.99 5.08
CA PHE A 756 -26.36 -10.77 5.81
C PHE A 756 -26.97 -9.37 5.60
N ASN A 757 -26.46 -8.61 4.65
CA ASN A 757 -26.93 -7.25 4.33
C ASN A 757 -27.02 -6.33 5.56
N LYS A 758 -26.04 -6.43 6.45
CA LYS A 758 -25.99 -5.64 7.71
C LYS A 758 -25.77 -4.17 7.41
N THR A 759 -26.52 -3.30 8.06
CA THR A 759 -26.26 -1.85 8.06
C THR A 759 -25.00 -1.55 8.88
N VAL A 760 -24.00 -0.92 8.28
CA VAL A 760 -22.72 -0.58 8.89
C VAL A 760 -22.44 0.89 8.68
N PHE A 761 -22.11 1.59 9.76
CA PHE A 761 -21.56 2.95 9.69
C PHE A 761 -20.08 2.91 10.00
N ASN A 762 -19.26 3.25 9.02
CA ASN A 762 -17.81 3.28 9.20
C ASN A 762 -17.40 4.60 9.89
N HIS A 763 -16.86 4.51 11.11
CA HIS A 763 -16.46 5.69 11.87
C HIS A 763 -15.40 6.55 11.16
N THR A 764 -14.59 5.97 10.29
CA THR A 764 -13.56 6.67 9.52
C THR A 764 -14.03 7.13 8.14
N SER A 765 -15.30 6.92 7.77
CA SER A 765 -15.90 7.43 6.53
C SER A 765 -16.42 8.86 6.71
N PHE A 766 -16.17 9.73 5.72
CA PHE A 766 -16.78 11.06 5.72
C PHE A 766 -18.30 11.03 5.53
N TYR A 767 -18.83 10.05 4.82
CA TYR A 767 -20.27 9.88 4.64
C TYR A 767 -21.01 9.55 5.95
N ARG A 768 -20.28 9.10 6.98
CA ARG A 768 -20.85 8.97 8.34
C ARG A 768 -21.38 10.31 8.89
N LEU A 769 -20.73 11.44 8.53
CA LEU A 769 -21.17 12.78 8.98
C LEU A 769 -22.59 13.12 8.51
N ILE A 770 -23.03 12.52 7.43
CA ILE A 770 -24.39 12.66 6.86
C ILE A 770 -25.20 11.37 7.01
N GLU A 771 -24.82 10.50 7.98
CA GLU A 771 -25.49 9.25 8.34
C GLU A 771 -25.73 8.28 7.19
N VAL A 772 -24.79 8.26 6.20
CA VAL A 772 -24.79 7.31 5.08
C VAL A 772 -24.06 6.03 5.49
N PRO A 773 -24.68 4.87 5.40
CA PRO A 773 -24.04 3.59 5.70
C PRO A 773 -23.12 3.11 4.55
N GLU A 774 -22.28 2.13 4.87
CA GLU A 774 -21.46 1.40 3.89
C GLU A 774 -22.34 0.62 2.90
N PRO A 775 -21.78 0.22 1.73
CA PRO A 775 -22.52 -0.55 0.73
C PRO A 775 -23.20 -1.80 1.29
N ASN A 776 -24.34 -2.13 0.72
CA ASN A 776 -25.09 -3.34 1.06
C ASN A 776 -24.37 -4.61 0.54
N ARG A 777 -25.04 -5.77 0.61
CA ARG A 777 -24.52 -7.05 0.08
C ARG A 777 -24.04 -6.89 -1.36
N ASN A 778 -22.83 -7.39 -1.64
CA ASN A 778 -22.17 -7.25 -2.94
C ASN A 778 -21.55 -8.57 -3.38
N PHE A 779 -21.99 -9.08 -4.52
CA PHE A 779 -21.32 -10.18 -5.21
C PHE A 779 -20.32 -9.62 -6.20
N SER A 780 -19.13 -10.19 -6.23
CA SER A 780 -18.10 -9.83 -7.21
C SER A 780 -17.48 -11.08 -7.82
N ILE A 781 -17.17 -10.99 -9.12
CA ILE A 781 -16.43 -12.02 -9.86
C ILE A 781 -15.20 -11.37 -10.50
N SER A 782 -14.07 -12.05 -10.42
CA SER A 782 -12.83 -11.65 -11.09
C SER A 782 -12.24 -12.83 -11.86
N ILE A 783 -11.84 -12.59 -13.10
CA ILE A 783 -11.25 -13.57 -14.00
C ILE A 783 -9.89 -13.03 -14.44
N ILE A 784 -8.83 -13.81 -14.24
CA ILE A 784 -7.47 -13.46 -14.64
C ILE A 784 -6.94 -14.57 -15.55
N GLN A 785 -6.59 -14.21 -16.78
CA GLN A 785 -5.95 -15.11 -17.74
C GLN A 785 -4.55 -14.61 -18.05
N THR A 786 -3.55 -15.45 -17.80
CA THR A 786 -2.15 -15.19 -18.21
C THR A 786 -1.83 -15.96 -19.49
N PHE A 787 -0.93 -15.45 -20.33
CA PHE A 787 -0.48 -16.08 -21.58
C PHE A 787 0.99 -15.82 -21.85
#